data_a3f3e79f435c4a1dff24ba866679579c
#
_entry.id   a3f3e79f435c4a1dff24ba866679579c
#
_cell.length_a   1.000
_cell.length_b   1.000
_cell.length_c   1.000
_cell.angle_alpha   90.00
_cell.angle_beta   90.00
_cell.angle_gamma   90.00
#
_symmetry.space_group_name_H-M   'P 1'
#
loop_
_entity.id
_entity.type
_entity.pdbx_description
1 polymer ?
#
loop_
_entity_poly.entity_id
_entity_poly.type
_entity_poly.pdbx_seq_one_letter_code
_entity_poly.pdbx_strand_id
1 'polypeptide(L)'
;MNPTDLRTALQQSGQLRYPGLAQGAGNEKYVLVLDQRFEDIQQIGELKITQTESGNSYSLKELADINLEEQEANSYYRINGENFVTLVVEARKGVNRINLAREVKSRLNQIEDNLAEGVALRLVYDDTEYLEKELDKLYERSILSIGILILFIFLINRNWRYLLVLFAGILVNVSLAIIGVWALDIEIHLYSLAGLTISFGLIVDNAIVMIDHIHKYKNRHLFLALLAASLTTIAALLLVFLLPEEQKMNLVDFSKVVALLLGVSLLVALFFTPSLYTLLFTAQNKNRHGNSMKQLRRKVRWFNRYSNAIHWSVKYRKAFFILLLLGFGLPVFMLPAKWEDHEWYNKVIGSDIYQDDIRPISDKWLGGSLRLFVRNVYERSSYRQNEKTRLYITGRLPYGNTLEQMNTIMKDFEDFLLKQEGIDIFTTQIYSGQYGSIEIIFKEEYEKSAFAYQLKARLSSRSTNWSGVNWSVYGVGQGFSTGSGDRIPSFRVALKGYNYFELENQADKLAEMLLEHPRIQEVNTNERMSWRDQKSKEYIIRPDLKELAFHHISLSDFTNAIRMHAPANGATAYLPIGGEQFPVVLASAKSDDFNKFALEQYSLDYAGKRIPTGDLSKLQLESTVNAIYKENRSYIRVLSFEYYGSSRFGSKYLEEVLTTYDQIKPLGYSAEKQSYSWGSDAAKKQYSLLLLLIVAIFFICSILFESFKLPFYILLLIPLSFIGLFLTFGWFEFYFDQGGYAAFVMLGGLTVNAGIYILYDFTNRKVQNSRGFLKSVSTKAAPILLTIFSTCFGLIPFVMSGQNEVFWFSLAVGTIGGLIFSMVGVFFFFPLLAVRKS
;
A
#
# COMPACT_ATOMS: atom_id res chain seq x y z
N MET A 1 -7.04 59.39 -16.71
CA MET A 1 -5.78 58.78 -16.25
C MET A 1 -5.71 57.36 -16.76
N ASN A 2 -4.58 56.89 -17.18
CA ASN A 2 -4.46 55.53 -17.70
C ASN A 2 -4.35 54.55 -16.48
N PRO A 3 -5.15 53.50 -16.40
CA PRO A 3 -5.06 52.51 -15.30
C PRO A 3 -3.68 51.81 -15.23
N THR A 4 -2.88 51.87 -16.29
CA THR A 4 -1.48 51.39 -16.28
C THR A 4 -0.60 52.28 -15.38
N ASP A 5 -0.83 53.56 -15.30
CA ASP A 5 -0.07 54.46 -14.42
C ASP A 5 -0.37 54.13 -12.95
N LEU A 6 -1.63 53.84 -12.64
CA LEU A 6 -2.12 53.41 -11.32
C LEU A 6 -1.45 52.09 -10.91
N ARG A 7 -1.48 51.12 -11.80
CA ARG A 7 -0.84 49.78 -11.58
C ARG A 7 0.65 49.91 -11.32
N THR A 8 1.33 50.69 -12.14
CA THR A 8 2.77 50.88 -12.01
C THR A 8 3.12 51.61 -10.71
N ALA A 9 2.32 52.63 -10.30
CA ALA A 9 2.53 53.33 -9.06
C ALA A 9 2.34 52.39 -7.84
N LEU A 10 1.29 51.56 -7.84
CA LEU A 10 1.05 50.57 -6.80
C LEU A 10 2.18 49.53 -6.73
N GLN A 11 2.65 49.01 -7.85
CA GLN A 11 3.75 48.03 -7.90
C GLN A 11 5.08 48.60 -7.45
N GLN A 12 5.30 49.91 -7.63
CA GLN A 12 6.54 50.57 -7.25
C GLN A 12 6.52 51.15 -5.82
N SER A 13 5.37 51.21 -5.19
CA SER A 13 5.22 51.74 -3.82
C SER A 13 5.43 50.65 -2.78
N GLY A 14 5.63 51.02 -1.54
CA GLY A 14 5.74 50.12 -0.40
C GLY A 14 7.07 49.31 -0.33
N GLN A 15 8.07 49.65 -1.17
CA GLN A 15 9.33 48.90 -1.19
C GLN A 15 10.48 49.63 -0.51
N LEU A 16 11.36 48.87 0.13
CA LEU A 16 12.65 49.39 0.55
C LEU A 16 13.52 49.51 -0.68
N ARG A 17 14.06 50.69 -0.96
CA ARG A 17 14.99 50.94 -2.05
C ARG A 17 16.35 51.33 -1.52
N TYR A 18 17.37 50.86 -2.18
CA TYR A 18 18.75 51.08 -1.81
C TYR A 18 19.45 51.94 -2.90
N PRO A 19 19.36 53.28 -2.80
CA PRO A 19 19.86 54.17 -3.81
C PRO A 19 21.41 54.20 -3.90
N GLY A 20 22.11 53.69 -2.92
CA GLY A 20 23.53 53.59 -2.92
C GLY A 20 24.19 53.77 -1.55
N LEU A 21 25.44 54.28 -1.56
CA LEU A 21 26.24 54.46 -0.34
C LEU A 21 26.48 55.95 -0.12
N ALA A 22 26.37 56.44 1.10
CA ALA A 22 26.81 57.75 1.53
C ALA A 22 28.12 57.62 2.31
N GLN A 23 29.01 58.63 2.14
CA GLN A 23 30.28 58.70 2.87
C GLN A 23 30.09 59.52 4.14
N GLY A 24 30.38 58.94 5.29
CA GLY A 24 30.35 59.64 6.57
C GLY A 24 31.61 60.48 6.81
N ALA A 25 31.59 61.27 7.87
CA ALA A 25 32.69 62.23 8.18
C ALA A 25 34.04 61.55 8.55
N GLY A 26 34.07 60.27 8.84
CA GLY A 26 35.24 59.46 9.17
C GLY A 26 35.68 58.45 8.13
N ASN A 27 35.39 58.63 6.84
CA ASN A 27 35.67 57.69 5.77
C ASN A 27 34.80 56.38 5.84
N GLU A 28 33.84 56.35 6.71
CA GLU A 28 32.87 55.24 6.83
C GLU A 28 31.84 55.34 5.70
N LYS A 29 31.41 54.17 5.16
CA LYS A 29 30.40 54.10 4.12
C LYS A 29 29.08 53.56 4.74
N TYR A 30 28.03 54.30 4.59
CA TYR A 30 26.68 53.94 5.07
C TYR A 30 25.78 53.61 3.88
N VAL A 31 25.03 52.52 4.00
CA VAL A 31 24.00 52.17 3.01
C VAL A 31 22.83 53.13 3.13
N LEU A 32 22.46 53.80 2.06
CA LEU A 32 21.24 54.58 2.02
C LEU A 32 20.05 53.65 1.81
N VAL A 33 19.06 53.83 2.64
CA VAL A 33 17.80 53.10 2.57
C VAL A 33 16.65 54.08 2.48
N LEU A 34 15.90 54.02 1.40
CA LEU A 34 14.67 54.73 1.22
C LEU A 34 13.51 53.77 1.67
N ASP A 35 12.91 54.13 2.82
CA ASP A 35 11.78 53.35 3.35
C ASP A 35 10.48 54.00 2.86
N GLN A 36 9.72 53.28 2.06
CA GLN A 36 8.44 53.69 1.50
C GLN A 36 7.31 52.75 1.99
N ARG A 37 7.52 52.01 3.07
CA ARG A 37 6.50 51.12 3.64
C ARG A 37 5.38 51.96 4.27
N PHE A 38 4.18 51.39 4.17
CA PHE A 38 2.98 52.03 4.76
C PHE A 38 2.78 51.51 6.20
N GLU A 39 2.45 52.42 7.12
CA GLU A 39 2.13 52.03 8.49
C GLU A 39 0.61 51.78 8.65
N ASP A 40 -0.21 52.43 7.82
CA ASP A 40 -1.67 52.33 7.84
C ASP A 40 -2.24 52.39 6.42
N ILE A 41 -3.45 51.82 6.26
CA ILE A 41 -4.23 51.78 5.00
C ILE A 41 -4.54 53.23 4.51
N GLN A 42 -4.74 54.17 5.42
CA GLN A 42 -5.01 55.56 5.05
C GLN A 42 -3.88 56.20 4.25
N GLN A 43 -2.64 55.83 4.52
CA GLN A 43 -1.46 56.34 3.79
C GLN A 43 -1.44 55.91 2.33
N ILE A 44 -2.08 54.77 1.99
CA ILE A 44 -2.22 54.32 0.59
C ILE A 44 -3.05 55.33 -0.21
N GLY A 45 -4.10 55.93 0.42
CA GLY A 45 -4.95 56.94 -0.22
C GLY A 45 -4.17 58.22 -0.60
N GLU A 46 -3.10 58.53 0.13
CA GLU A 46 -2.27 59.72 -0.11
C GLU A 46 -1.14 59.46 -1.18
N LEU A 47 -1.01 58.21 -1.65
CA LEU A 47 -0.07 57.91 -2.70
C LEU A 47 -0.32 58.79 -3.93
N LYS A 48 0.71 59.54 -4.31
CA LYS A 48 0.62 60.43 -5.48
C LYS A 48 0.95 59.67 -6.75
N ILE A 49 0.03 59.76 -7.69
CA ILE A 49 0.13 59.12 -9.00
C ILE A 49 0.27 60.23 -10.03
N THR A 50 1.38 60.19 -10.79
CA THR A 50 1.66 61.18 -11.82
C THR A 50 1.24 60.61 -13.17
N GLN A 51 0.44 61.39 -13.88
CA GLN A 51 0.02 61.05 -15.25
C GLN A 51 1.21 61.20 -16.21
N THR A 52 1.57 60.13 -16.88
CA THR A 52 2.74 60.05 -17.75
C THR A 52 2.69 61.09 -18.90
N GLU A 53 1.49 61.36 -19.44
CA GLU A 53 1.31 62.22 -20.62
C GLU A 53 1.24 63.71 -20.25
N SER A 54 0.65 64.11 -19.09
CA SER A 54 0.43 65.50 -18.73
C SER A 54 1.31 65.99 -17.60
N GLY A 55 1.99 65.10 -16.85
CA GLY A 55 2.77 65.45 -15.68
C GLY A 55 1.94 65.86 -14.44
N ASN A 56 0.62 65.84 -14.50
CA ASN A 56 -0.25 66.16 -13.38
C ASN A 56 -0.22 65.02 -12.35
N SER A 57 -0.20 65.36 -11.07
CA SER A 57 -0.17 64.41 -9.95
C SER A 57 -1.47 64.47 -9.16
N TYR A 58 -2.07 63.29 -8.95
CA TYR A 58 -3.31 63.11 -8.18
C TYR A 58 -3.07 62.16 -7.02
N SER A 59 -3.79 62.33 -5.91
CA SER A 59 -3.78 61.34 -4.84
C SER A 59 -4.64 60.15 -5.23
N LEU A 60 -4.30 58.93 -4.74
CA LEU A 60 -5.04 57.73 -5.08
C LEU A 60 -6.52 57.83 -4.64
N LYS A 61 -6.81 58.44 -3.49
CA LYS A 61 -8.16 58.68 -2.98
C LYS A 61 -9.04 59.57 -3.86
N GLU A 62 -8.43 60.35 -4.78
CA GLU A 62 -9.17 61.17 -5.74
C GLU A 62 -9.52 60.35 -7.01
N LEU A 63 -8.91 59.20 -7.20
CA LEU A 63 -9.01 58.40 -8.40
C LEU A 63 -9.73 57.07 -8.18
N ALA A 64 -9.69 56.54 -6.94
CA ALA A 64 -10.24 55.25 -6.61
C ALA A 64 -10.78 55.18 -5.18
N ASP A 65 -11.80 54.38 -4.95
CA ASP A 65 -12.29 54.02 -3.64
C ASP A 65 -11.40 52.91 -3.08
N ILE A 66 -10.94 53.04 -1.85
CA ILE A 66 -10.04 52.10 -1.18
C ILE A 66 -10.82 51.42 -0.06
N ASN A 67 -11.10 50.15 -0.21
CA ASN A 67 -11.81 49.32 0.73
C ASN A 67 -10.95 48.17 1.22
N LEU A 68 -11.05 47.85 2.50
CA LEU A 68 -10.53 46.60 3.03
C LEU A 68 -11.65 45.57 2.97
N GLU A 69 -11.50 44.58 2.19
CA GLU A 69 -12.46 43.51 2.00
C GLU A 69 -11.85 42.17 2.42
N GLU A 70 -12.66 41.27 2.94
CA GLU A 70 -12.23 39.90 3.16
C GLU A 70 -12.00 39.21 1.82
N GLN A 71 -10.91 38.46 1.73
CA GLN A 71 -10.64 37.70 0.51
C GLN A 71 -11.75 36.69 0.29
N GLU A 72 -12.29 36.64 -0.93
CA GLU A 72 -13.25 35.60 -1.32
C GLU A 72 -12.72 34.22 -0.98
N ALA A 73 -13.56 33.39 -0.40
CA ALA A 73 -13.19 32.01 -0.07
C ALA A 73 -12.83 31.23 -1.33
N ASN A 74 -11.64 30.67 -1.37
CA ASN A 74 -11.20 29.81 -2.45
C ASN A 74 -11.63 28.33 -2.24
N SER A 75 -12.03 28.00 -1.02
CA SER A 75 -12.46 26.67 -0.60
C SER A 75 -13.29 26.77 0.67
N TYR A 76 -14.14 25.78 0.90
CA TYR A 76 -14.85 25.64 2.17
C TYR A 76 -14.41 24.35 2.87
N TYR A 77 -14.20 24.47 4.18
CA TYR A 77 -13.85 23.36 5.03
C TYR A 77 -14.69 23.44 6.31
N ARG A 78 -15.60 22.47 6.50
CA ARG A 78 -16.55 22.49 7.62
C ARG A 78 -16.58 21.13 8.32
N ILE A 79 -16.78 21.18 9.63
CA ILE A 79 -17.09 20.00 10.44
C ILE A 79 -18.50 20.19 11.00
N ASN A 80 -19.37 19.20 10.80
CA ASN A 80 -20.75 19.23 11.23
C ASN A 80 -21.48 20.53 10.82
N GLY A 81 -21.17 21.05 9.62
CA GLY A 81 -21.75 22.28 9.08
C GLY A 81 -21.11 23.59 9.54
N GLU A 82 -20.18 23.57 10.49
CA GLU A 82 -19.51 24.76 11.03
C GLU A 82 -18.10 24.91 10.47
N ASN A 83 -17.71 26.16 10.16
CA ASN A 83 -16.34 26.47 9.73
C ASN A 83 -15.36 26.25 10.88
N PHE A 84 -14.17 25.71 10.58
CA PHE A 84 -13.14 25.51 11.58
C PHE A 84 -11.74 25.77 11.06
N VAL A 85 -10.81 25.97 11.99
CA VAL A 85 -9.36 26.09 11.72
C VAL A 85 -8.68 24.80 12.15
N THR A 86 -7.91 24.21 11.27
CA THR A 86 -7.17 22.98 11.56
C THR A 86 -5.80 23.27 12.12
N LEU A 87 -5.51 22.74 13.31
CA LEU A 87 -4.17 22.69 13.88
C LEU A 87 -3.58 21.29 13.62
N VAL A 88 -2.46 21.22 12.91
CA VAL A 88 -1.75 19.97 12.64
C VAL A 88 -0.49 19.91 13.47
N VAL A 89 -0.36 18.86 14.28
CA VAL A 89 0.84 18.57 15.08
C VAL A 89 1.58 17.41 14.47
N GLU A 90 2.79 17.65 13.98
CA GLU A 90 3.64 16.64 13.38
C GLU A 90 4.79 16.22 14.29
N ALA A 91 4.99 14.91 14.44
CA ALA A 91 6.09 14.38 15.21
C ALA A 91 7.41 14.44 14.42
N ARG A 92 8.50 14.89 15.06
CA ARG A 92 9.84 14.78 14.48
C ARG A 92 10.30 13.31 14.41
N LYS A 93 11.22 13.01 13.49
CA LYS A 93 11.84 11.68 13.41
C LYS A 93 12.51 11.31 14.75
N GLY A 94 12.30 10.05 15.18
CA GLY A 94 12.90 9.51 16.41
C GLY A 94 12.14 9.82 17.70
N VAL A 95 11.01 10.53 17.65
CA VAL A 95 10.16 10.77 18.83
C VAL A 95 9.15 9.65 18.98
N ASN A 96 8.90 9.21 20.22
CA ASN A 96 7.82 8.27 20.52
C ASN A 96 6.47 8.96 20.30
N ARG A 97 5.81 8.62 19.19
CA ARG A 97 4.55 9.23 18.74
C ARG A 97 3.43 9.07 19.77
N ILE A 98 3.34 7.90 20.41
CA ILE A 98 2.28 7.61 21.40
C ILE A 98 2.42 8.50 22.64
N ASN A 99 3.64 8.64 23.17
CA ASN A 99 3.87 9.50 24.32
C ASN A 99 3.63 10.97 23.97
N LEU A 100 4.07 11.39 22.77
CA LEU A 100 3.81 12.75 22.26
C LEU A 100 2.30 13.00 22.14
N ALA A 101 1.54 12.08 21.56
CA ALA A 101 0.10 12.22 21.41
C ALA A 101 -0.62 12.34 22.77
N ARG A 102 -0.20 11.54 23.76
CA ARG A 102 -0.73 11.65 25.15
C ARG A 102 -0.43 12.99 25.78
N GLU A 103 0.79 13.51 25.60
CA GLU A 103 1.18 14.81 26.10
C GLU A 103 0.40 15.93 25.41
N VAL A 104 0.26 15.86 24.08
CA VAL A 104 -0.54 16.82 23.29
C VAL A 104 -2.00 16.80 23.74
N LYS A 105 -2.62 15.62 23.87
CA LYS A 105 -4.01 15.49 24.36
C LYS A 105 -4.17 16.10 25.76
N SER A 106 -3.23 15.85 26.66
CA SER A 106 -3.25 16.44 28.01
C SER A 106 -3.18 17.97 27.97
N ARG A 107 -2.34 18.53 27.10
CA ARG A 107 -2.24 19.99 26.93
C ARG A 107 -3.48 20.58 26.25
N LEU A 108 -4.05 19.88 25.27
CA LEU A 108 -5.29 20.32 24.61
C LEU A 108 -6.43 20.43 25.62
N ASN A 109 -6.62 19.44 26.50
CA ASN A 109 -7.63 19.48 27.55
C ASN A 109 -7.42 20.70 28.52
N GLN A 110 -6.16 21.02 28.84
CA GLN A 110 -5.84 22.20 29.66
C GLN A 110 -6.14 23.51 28.94
N ILE A 111 -5.98 23.57 27.61
CA ILE A 111 -6.29 24.75 26.80
C ILE A 111 -7.80 24.91 26.67
N GLU A 112 -8.54 23.81 26.48
CA GLU A 112 -10.00 23.80 26.35
C GLU A 112 -10.69 24.48 27.54
N ASP A 113 -10.19 24.23 28.76
CA ASP A 113 -10.68 24.90 29.99
C ASP A 113 -10.48 26.42 30.01
N ASN A 114 -9.62 26.96 29.16
CA ASN A 114 -9.26 28.38 29.09
C ASN A 114 -9.70 29.06 27.79
N LEU A 115 -10.47 28.39 26.93
CA LEU A 115 -10.95 28.95 25.68
C LEU A 115 -12.06 30.00 25.93
N ALA A 116 -12.15 30.96 25.02
CA ALA A 116 -13.24 31.96 25.04
C ALA A 116 -14.60 31.28 24.78
N GLU A 117 -15.66 31.85 25.32
CA GLU A 117 -17.02 31.38 25.08
C GLU A 117 -17.33 31.36 23.56
N GLY A 118 -17.81 30.23 23.06
CA GLY A 118 -18.13 30.00 21.65
C GLY A 118 -17.01 29.39 20.83
N VAL A 119 -15.83 29.09 21.40
CA VAL A 119 -14.75 28.37 20.74
C VAL A 119 -14.66 26.94 21.31
N ALA A 120 -14.77 25.94 20.48
CA ALA A 120 -14.62 24.51 20.87
C ALA A 120 -13.38 23.90 20.21
N LEU A 121 -12.61 23.15 20.98
CA LEU A 121 -11.48 22.39 20.49
C LEU A 121 -11.92 20.94 20.27
N ARG A 122 -11.71 20.40 19.09
CA ARG A 122 -12.09 19.02 18.77
C ARG A 122 -10.94 18.26 18.15
N LEU A 123 -10.64 17.08 18.68
CA LEU A 123 -9.69 16.16 18.06
C LEU A 123 -10.37 15.46 16.87
N VAL A 124 -9.90 15.75 15.66
CA VAL A 124 -10.46 15.23 14.41
C VAL A 124 -9.77 13.93 13.99
N TYR A 125 -8.45 13.88 14.15
CA TYR A 125 -7.65 12.74 13.72
C TYR A 125 -6.46 12.53 14.65
N ASP A 126 -6.25 11.28 15.06
CA ASP A 126 -5.10 10.83 15.83
C ASP A 126 -4.54 9.55 15.22
N ASP A 127 -3.37 9.67 14.59
CA ASP A 127 -2.67 8.54 13.98
C ASP A 127 -2.23 7.48 15.01
N THR A 128 -2.09 7.87 16.27
CA THR A 128 -1.59 6.97 17.32
C THR A 128 -2.67 6.09 17.95
N GLU A 129 -3.94 6.43 17.83
CA GLU A 129 -5.06 5.62 18.35
C GLU A 129 -5.05 4.21 17.76
N TYR A 130 -4.78 4.13 16.45
CA TYR A 130 -4.63 2.85 15.77
C TYR A 130 -3.38 2.09 16.28
N LEU A 131 -2.25 2.77 16.43
CA LEU A 131 -1.01 2.15 16.92
C LEU A 131 -1.17 1.61 18.34
N GLU A 132 -1.82 2.35 19.24
CA GLU A 132 -2.12 1.91 20.60
C GLU A 132 -2.98 0.63 20.60
N LYS A 133 -4.08 0.62 19.86
CA LYS A 133 -4.96 -0.56 19.75
C LYS A 133 -4.23 -1.79 19.21
N GLU A 134 -3.38 -1.62 18.22
CA GLU A 134 -2.59 -2.73 17.65
C GLU A 134 -1.52 -3.24 18.63
N LEU A 135 -0.89 -2.34 19.38
CA LEU A 135 0.06 -2.73 20.42
C LEU A 135 -0.64 -3.53 21.53
N ASP A 136 -1.80 -3.08 21.99
CA ASP A 136 -2.57 -3.80 23.00
C ASP A 136 -2.97 -5.21 22.53
N LYS A 137 -3.42 -5.34 21.30
CA LYS A 137 -3.68 -6.66 20.68
C LYS A 137 -2.42 -7.53 20.63
N LEU A 138 -1.26 -6.95 20.32
CA LEU A 138 0.00 -7.70 20.31
C LEU A 138 0.42 -8.14 21.72
N TYR A 139 0.24 -7.32 22.75
CA TYR A 139 0.48 -7.71 24.14
C TYR A 139 -0.45 -8.86 24.56
N GLU A 140 -1.75 -8.77 24.27
CA GLU A 140 -2.69 -9.85 24.53
C GLU A 140 -2.30 -11.15 23.85
N ARG A 141 -1.97 -11.09 22.55
CA ARG A 141 -1.53 -12.25 21.75
C ARG A 141 -0.21 -12.83 22.28
N SER A 142 0.70 -11.98 22.73
CA SER A 142 1.97 -12.43 23.31
C SER A 142 1.76 -13.21 24.60
N ILE A 143 0.95 -12.71 25.52
CA ILE A 143 0.61 -13.35 26.77
C ILE A 143 -0.14 -14.67 26.50
N LEU A 144 -1.11 -14.65 25.58
CA LEU A 144 -1.87 -15.82 25.21
C LEU A 144 -0.98 -16.90 24.54
N SER A 145 -0.07 -16.50 23.65
CA SER A 145 0.89 -17.41 23.00
C SER A 145 1.77 -18.11 24.02
N ILE A 146 2.37 -17.35 24.94
CA ILE A 146 3.18 -17.91 26.03
C ILE A 146 2.34 -18.84 26.91
N GLY A 147 1.12 -18.45 27.27
CA GLY A 147 0.21 -19.25 28.08
C GLY A 147 -0.17 -20.58 27.43
N ILE A 148 -0.56 -20.56 26.14
CA ILE A 148 -0.88 -21.76 25.36
C ILE A 148 0.34 -22.68 25.25
N LEU A 149 1.52 -22.12 25.02
CA LEU A 149 2.76 -22.87 24.88
C LEU A 149 3.17 -23.54 26.20
N ILE A 150 3.07 -22.84 27.32
CA ILE A 150 3.33 -23.40 28.65
C ILE A 150 2.34 -24.52 28.96
N LEU A 151 1.05 -24.30 28.71
CA LEU A 151 0.01 -25.29 28.91
C LEU A 151 0.26 -26.56 28.07
N PHE A 152 0.58 -26.38 26.79
CA PHE A 152 0.89 -27.48 25.87
C PHE A 152 2.06 -28.34 26.37
N ILE A 153 3.16 -27.70 26.75
CA ILE A 153 4.36 -28.39 27.25
C ILE A 153 4.06 -29.12 28.55
N PHE A 154 3.26 -28.50 29.45
CA PHE A 154 2.85 -29.12 30.69
C PHE A 154 1.98 -30.37 30.49
N LEU A 155 1.04 -30.31 29.56
CA LEU A 155 0.16 -31.45 29.23
C LEU A 155 0.95 -32.66 28.72
N ILE A 156 2.02 -32.42 27.94
CA ILE A 156 2.83 -33.52 27.37
C ILE A 156 3.79 -34.11 28.39
N ASN A 157 4.55 -33.28 29.09
CA ASN A 157 5.63 -33.79 29.93
C ASN A 157 5.26 -33.98 31.40
N ARG A 158 4.17 -33.38 31.87
CA ARG A 158 3.67 -33.45 33.27
C ARG A 158 4.74 -33.31 34.35
N ASN A 159 5.91 -32.75 34.01
CA ASN A 159 7.07 -32.58 34.89
C ASN A 159 7.35 -31.10 35.11
N TRP A 160 7.03 -30.59 36.30
CA TRP A 160 7.19 -29.18 36.64
C TRP A 160 8.64 -28.66 36.48
N ARG A 161 9.62 -29.49 36.72
CA ARG A 161 11.04 -29.10 36.56
C ARG A 161 11.40 -28.89 35.08
N TYR A 162 10.85 -29.68 34.18
CA TYR A 162 11.03 -29.53 32.73
C TYR A 162 10.41 -28.20 32.25
N LEU A 163 9.23 -27.91 32.73
CA LEU A 163 8.53 -26.66 32.46
C LEU A 163 9.35 -25.45 32.96
N LEU A 164 9.91 -25.54 34.19
CA LEU A 164 10.70 -24.48 34.77
C LEU A 164 11.95 -24.19 33.94
N VAL A 165 12.67 -25.24 33.43
CA VAL A 165 13.83 -25.05 32.55
C VAL A 165 13.45 -24.30 31.27
N LEU A 166 12.34 -24.66 30.64
CA LEU A 166 11.90 -24.01 29.42
C LEU A 166 11.44 -22.57 29.68
N PHE A 167 10.66 -22.35 30.72
CA PHE A 167 10.18 -21.00 31.09
C PHE A 167 11.34 -20.06 31.41
N ALA A 168 12.31 -20.52 32.24
CA ALA A 168 13.51 -19.74 32.50
C ALA A 168 14.33 -19.49 31.24
N GLY A 169 14.38 -20.46 30.31
CA GLY A 169 15.02 -20.31 29.01
C GLY A 169 14.35 -19.25 28.15
N ILE A 170 13.02 -19.21 28.11
CA ILE A 170 12.25 -18.17 27.39
C ILE A 170 12.56 -16.79 27.99
N LEU A 171 12.52 -16.67 29.32
CA LEU A 171 12.75 -15.40 30.01
C LEU A 171 14.14 -14.85 29.73
N VAL A 172 15.18 -15.70 29.79
CA VAL A 172 16.57 -15.32 29.46
C VAL A 172 16.69 -14.96 27.98
N ASN A 173 16.04 -15.69 27.07
CA ASN A 173 16.03 -15.36 25.65
C ASN A 173 15.45 -13.96 25.38
N VAL A 174 14.28 -13.68 25.95
CA VAL A 174 13.63 -12.37 25.79
C VAL A 174 14.51 -11.25 26.36
N SER A 175 15.07 -11.44 27.54
CA SER A 175 15.94 -10.44 28.17
C SER A 175 17.18 -10.15 27.31
N LEU A 176 17.86 -11.19 26.81
CA LEU A 176 19.01 -11.04 25.92
C LEU A 176 18.62 -10.43 24.57
N ALA A 177 17.44 -10.77 24.06
CA ALA A 177 16.95 -10.19 22.82
C ALA A 177 16.67 -8.69 22.94
N ILE A 178 16.09 -8.23 24.06
CA ILE A 178 15.90 -6.80 24.33
C ILE A 178 17.23 -6.06 24.33
N ILE A 179 18.26 -6.63 24.98
CA ILE A 179 19.60 -6.07 24.95
C ILE A 179 20.17 -6.06 23.53
N GLY A 180 19.94 -7.12 22.76
CA GLY A 180 20.37 -7.20 21.35
C GLY A 180 19.67 -6.20 20.44
N VAL A 181 18.35 -5.98 20.61
CA VAL A 181 17.57 -4.96 19.90
C VAL A 181 18.14 -3.57 20.16
N TRP A 182 18.45 -3.27 21.42
CA TRP A 182 19.10 -2.00 21.82
C TRP A 182 20.52 -1.88 21.24
N ALA A 183 21.33 -2.92 21.31
CA ALA A 183 22.72 -2.89 20.82
C ALA A 183 22.84 -2.79 19.29
N LEU A 184 21.84 -3.27 18.55
CA LEU A 184 21.80 -3.22 17.08
C LEU A 184 20.97 -2.04 16.55
N ASP A 185 20.51 -1.14 17.42
CA ASP A 185 19.70 0.02 17.09
C ASP A 185 18.49 -0.33 16.21
N ILE A 186 17.79 -1.43 16.58
CA ILE A 186 16.59 -1.87 15.87
C ILE A 186 15.39 -1.06 16.39
N GLU A 187 14.69 -0.39 15.49
CA GLU A 187 13.50 0.39 15.85
C GLU A 187 12.39 -0.53 16.38
N ILE A 188 11.82 -0.14 17.54
CA ILE A 188 10.70 -0.85 18.14
C ILE A 188 9.38 -0.30 17.56
N HIS A 189 8.79 -1.06 16.67
CA HIS A 189 7.50 -0.77 16.07
C HIS A 189 6.65 -2.05 15.95
N LEU A 190 5.45 -1.93 15.39
CA LEU A 190 4.48 -3.01 15.30
C LEU A 190 5.05 -4.33 14.73
N TYR A 191 5.84 -4.26 13.65
CA TYR A 191 6.40 -5.46 13.00
C TYR A 191 7.54 -6.09 13.80
N SER A 192 8.37 -5.28 14.47
CA SER A 192 9.46 -5.79 15.33
C SER A 192 8.89 -6.48 16.57
N LEU A 193 7.85 -5.92 17.20
CA LEU A 193 7.18 -6.54 18.36
C LEU A 193 6.44 -7.83 17.98
N ALA A 194 5.83 -7.85 16.83
CA ALA A 194 5.18 -9.06 16.32
C ALA A 194 6.20 -10.15 15.96
N GLY A 195 7.37 -9.77 15.42
CA GLY A 195 8.51 -10.68 15.24
C GLY A 195 8.93 -11.34 16.56
N LEU A 196 8.99 -10.55 17.63
CA LEU A 196 9.26 -11.06 18.98
C LEU A 196 8.18 -12.06 19.43
N THR A 197 6.91 -11.74 19.25
CA THR A 197 5.79 -12.60 19.66
C THR A 197 5.76 -13.94 18.92
N ILE A 198 5.93 -13.92 17.60
CA ILE A 198 5.96 -15.13 16.75
C ILE A 198 7.16 -16.00 17.10
N SER A 199 8.27 -15.38 17.48
CA SER A 199 9.50 -16.09 17.84
C SER A 199 9.39 -16.88 19.14
N PHE A 200 8.38 -16.66 19.99
CA PHE A 200 8.21 -17.46 21.21
C PHE A 200 8.08 -18.96 20.91
N GLY A 201 7.34 -19.32 19.86
CA GLY A 201 7.26 -20.70 19.40
C GLY A 201 8.60 -21.25 18.89
N LEU A 202 9.37 -20.42 18.17
CA LEU A 202 10.64 -20.79 17.55
C LEU A 202 11.80 -20.88 18.57
N ILE A 203 11.79 -20.04 19.60
CA ILE A 203 12.80 -20.01 20.66
C ILE A 203 12.85 -21.33 21.42
N VAL A 204 11.68 -21.90 21.67
CA VAL A 204 11.54 -23.11 22.48
C VAL A 204 12.06 -24.35 21.72
N ASP A 205 12.08 -24.34 20.41
CA ASP A 205 12.51 -25.47 19.57
C ASP A 205 13.92 -25.90 19.88
N ASN A 206 14.88 -24.98 19.91
CA ASN A 206 16.28 -25.29 20.22
C ASN A 206 16.45 -25.87 21.63
N ALA A 207 15.73 -25.34 22.60
CA ALA A 207 15.74 -25.80 23.98
C ALA A 207 15.14 -27.23 24.13
N ILE A 208 14.02 -27.51 23.47
CA ILE A 208 13.38 -28.84 23.46
C ILE A 208 14.32 -29.90 22.90
N VAL A 209 14.91 -29.63 21.73
CA VAL A 209 15.80 -30.57 21.04
C VAL A 209 17.08 -30.82 21.90
N MET A 210 17.62 -29.77 22.53
CA MET A 210 18.77 -29.88 23.40
C MET A 210 18.50 -30.69 24.67
N ILE A 211 17.37 -30.42 25.33
CA ILE A 211 16.96 -31.16 26.55
C ILE A 211 16.72 -32.64 26.23
N ASP A 212 16.02 -32.96 25.13
CA ASP A 212 15.77 -34.34 24.68
C ASP A 212 17.11 -35.07 24.39
N HIS A 213 18.06 -34.38 23.77
CA HIS A 213 19.37 -34.92 23.48
C HIS A 213 20.15 -35.24 24.75
N ILE A 214 20.25 -34.26 25.69
CA ILE A 214 20.95 -34.46 26.98
C ILE A 214 20.27 -35.58 27.79
N HIS A 215 18.95 -35.65 27.78
CA HIS A 215 18.20 -36.70 28.46
C HIS A 215 18.53 -38.11 27.94
N LYS A 216 18.68 -38.24 26.60
CA LYS A 216 18.93 -39.54 25.94
C LYS A 216 20.42 -39.96 25.92
N TYR A 217 21.30 -39.02 25.58
CA TYR A 217 22.69 -39.30 25.27
C TYR A 217 23.70 -38.83 26.36
N LYS A 218 23.24 -37.98 27.30
CA LYS A 218 24.06 -37.41 28.37
C LYS A 218 25.30 -36.66 27.90
N ASN A 219 25.34 -36.18 26.69
CA ASN A 219 26.41 -35.41 26.08
C ASN A 219 25.84 -34.14 25.41
N ARG A 220 26.75 -33.21 25.00
CA ARG A 220 26.41 -31.95 24.36
C ARG A 220 26.74 -31.91 22.84
N HIS A 221 27.00 -33.07 22.22
CA HIS A 221 27.45 -33.16 20.82
C HIS A 221 26.34 -32.91 19.79
N LEU A 222 25.42 -31.98 20.05
CA LEU A 222 24.35 -31.56 19.11
C LEU A 222 24.61 -30.16 18.55
N PHE A 223 25.71 -29.50 18.92
CA PHE A 223 26.02 -28.13 18.55
C PHE A 223 25.90 -27.84 17.07
N LEU A 224 26.60 -28.63 16.24
CA LEU A 224 26.61 -28.41 14.77
C LEU A 224 25.24 -28.55 14.12
N ALA A 225 24.39 -29.48 14.59
CA ALA A 225 23.05 -29.64 14.06
C ALA A 225 22.13 -28.48 14.44
N LEU A 226 22.23 -28.00 15.70
CA LEU A 226 21.47 -26.82 16.14
C LEU A 226 21.94 -25.54 15.43
N LEU A 227 23.26 -25.40 15.26
CA LEU A 227 23.83 -24.27 14.52
C LEU A 227 23.35 -24.24 13.08
N ALA A 228 23.43 -25.37 12.36
CA ALA A 228 22.99 -25.44 10.98
C ALA A 228 21.47 -25.20 10.84
N ALA A 229 20.66 -25.77 11.74
CA ALA A 229 19.21 -25.56 11.76
C ALA A 229 18.86 -24.08 11.99
N SER A 230 19.49 -23.44 12.97
CA SER A 230 19.28 -22.00 13.19
C SER A 230 19.79 -21.16 12.03
N LEU A 231 20.96 -21.50 11.45
CA LEU A 231 21.55 -20.77 10.34
C LEU A 231 20.74 -20.87 9.06
N THR A 232 20.11 -22.03 8.76
CA THR A 232 19.21 -22.17 7.59
C THR A 232 17.97 -21.31 7.74
N THR A 233 17.41 -21.19 8.95
CA THR A 233 16.25 -20.32 9.20
C THR A 233 16.63 -18.84 9.16
N ILE A 234 17.78 -18.46 9.71
CA ILE A 234 18.32 -17.10 9.63
C ILE A 234 18.63 -16.73 8.17
N ALA A 235 19.25 -17.63 7.40
CA ALA A 235 19.53 -17.40 5.98
C ALA A 235 18.24 -17.18 5.18
N ALA A 236 17.19 -17.94 5.48
CA ALA A 236 15.87 -17.72 4.88
C ALA A 236 15.34 -16.30 5.17
N LEU A 237 15.41 -15.85 6.41
CA LEU A 237 14.97 -14.52 6.82
C LEU A 237 15.82 -13.40 6.21
N LEU A 238 17.12 -13.60 6.02
CA LEU A 238 18.00 -12.61 5.40
C LEU A 238 17.64 -12.36 3.92
N LEU A 239 16.94 -13.27 3.24
CA LEU A 239 16.46 -13.04 1.88
C LEU A 239 15.44 -11.90 1.78
N VAL A 240 14.77 -11.54 2.86
CA VAL A 240 13.88 -10.39 2.93
C VAL A 240 14.60 -9.09 2.54
N PHE A 241 15.91 -8.98 2.80
CA PHE A 241 16.70 -7.81 2.40
C PHE A 241 16.84 -7.63 0.89
N LEU A 242 16.56 -8.67 0.12
CA LEU A 242 16.62 -8.67 -1.35
C LEU A 242 15.25 -8.42 -2.01
N LEU A 243 14.19 -8.26 -1.22
CA LEU A 243 12.85 -7.90 -1.70
C LEU A 243 12.83 -6.48 -2.26
N PRO A 244 11.85 -6.16 -3.14
CA PRO A 244 11.58 -4.78 -3.56
C PRO A 244 11.31 -3.85 -2.37
N GLU A 245 11.68 -2.57 -2.50
CA GLU A 245 11.61 -1.59 -1.41
C GLU A 245 10.24 -1.52 -0.72
N GLU A 246 9.16 -1.55 -1.48
CA GLU A 246 7.79 -1.50 -0.94
C GLU A 246 7.44 -2.65 0.01
N GLN A 247 7.95 -3.86 -0.28
CA GLN A 247 7.73 -5.06 0.53
C GLN A 247 8.76 -5.18 1.66
N LYS A 248 9.96 -4.67 1.42
CA LYS A 248 11.09 -4.70 2.33
C LYS A 248 10.85 -3.86 3.57
N MET A 249 10.25 -2.65 3.44
CA MET A 249 10.09 -1.69 4.53
C MET A 249 9.49 -2.31 5.80
N ASN A 250 8.47 -3.14 5.66
CA ASN A 250 7.77 -3.75 6.80
C ASN A 250 8.41 -5.04 7.30
N LEU A 251 9.08 -5.79 6.42
CA LEU A 251 9.59 -7.13 6.70
C LEU A 251 11.03 -7.14 7.23
N VAL A 252 11.81 -6.08 7.00
CA VAL A 252 13.22 -6.03 7.41
C VAL A 252 13.37 -6.11 8.92
N ASP A 253 12.65 -5.27 9.66
CA ASP A 253 12.80 -5.22 11.12
C ASP A 253 12.15 -6.45 11.78
N PHE A 254 11.06 -6.97 11.22
CA PHE A 254 10.54 -8.28 11.57
C PHE A 254 11.64 -9.35 11.44
N SER A 255 12.30 -9.41 10.28
CA SER A 255 13.33 -10.42 9.99
C SER A 255 14.58 -10.25 10.86
N LYS A 256 15.01 -9.00 11.12
CA LYS A 256 16.12 -8.72 12.04
C LYS A 256 15.83 -9.23 13.44
N VAL A 257 14.65 -8.93 13.99
CA VAL A 257 14.26 -9.35 15.34
C VAL A 257 14.17 -10.87 15.44
N VAL A 258 13.51 -11.53 14.46
CA VAL A 258 13.41 -12.99 14.46
C VAL A 258 14.78 -13.65 14.32
N ALA A 259 15.64 -13.15 13.44
CA ALA A 259 17.01 -13.67 13.27
C ALA A 259 17.86 -13.48 14.54
N LEU A 260 17.76 -12.31 15.18
CA LEU A 260 18.42 -12.04 16.47
C LEU A 260 17.94 -13.02 17.53
N LEU A 261 16.62 -13.20 17.67
CA LEU A 261 16.03 -14.13 18.65
C LEU A 261 16.45 -15.58 18.41
N LEU A 262 16.53 -16.03 17.16
CA LEU A 262 17.03 -17.36 16.83
C LEU A 262 18.51 -17.52 17.17
N GLY A 263 19.34 -16.49 16.94
CA GLY A 263 20.74 -16.47 17.33
C GLY A 263 20.91 -16.54 18.85
N VAL A 264 20.15 -15.72 19.59
CA VAL A 264 20.13 -15.73 21.07
C VAL A 264 19.63 -17.09 21.58
N SER A 265 18.55 -17.64 20.98
CA SER A 265 18.00 -18.94 21.35
C SER A 265 19.03 -20.07 21.20
N LEU A 266 19.87 -20.03 20.17
CA LEU A 266 20.96 -20.96 20.01
C LEU A 266 21.97 -20.88 21.18
N LEU A 267 22.38 -19.65 21.56
CA LEU A 267 23.29 -19.43 22.68
C LEU A 267 22.69 -19.93 24.00
N VAL A 268 21.45 -19.59 24.27
CA VAL A 268 20.74 -20.03 25.47
C VAL A 268 20.55 -21.55 25.49
N ALA A 269 20.24 -22.17 24.37
CA ALA A 269 20.12 -23.63 24.26
C ALA A 269 21.46 -24.36 24.49
N LEU A 270 22.60 -23.75 24.13
CA LEU A 270 23.92 -24.34 24.26
C LEU A 270 24.54 -24.16 25.65
N PHE A 271 24.36 -22.99 26.27
CA PHE A 271 25.04 -22.65 27.51
C PHE A 271 24.10 -22.71 28.73
N PHE A 272 22.97 -22.03 28.66
CA PHE A 272 22.07 -21.87 29.79
C PHE A 272 21.20 -23.11 30.04
N THR A 273 20.54 -23.61 28.99
CA THR A 273 19.61 -24.75 29.10
C THR A 273 20.24 -26.03 29.63
N PRO A 274 21.46 -26.45 29.17
CA PRO A 274 22.11 -27.62 29.70
C PRO A 274 22.54 -27.46 31.18
N SER A 275 23.00 -26.27 31.53
CA SER A 275 23.46 -25.98 32.90
C SER A 275 22.30 -26.02 33.88
N LEU A 276 21.18 -25.38 33.54
CA LEU A 276 19.99 -25.39 34.37
C LEU A 276 19.34 -26.79 34.45
N TYR A 277 19.33 -27.51 33.31
CA TYR A 277 18.82 -28.88 33.28
C TYR A 277 19.63 -29.81 34.21
N THR A 278 20.97 -29.77 34.14
CA THR A 278 21.80 -30.61 35.00
C THR A 278 21.59 -30.27 36.46
N LEU A 279 21.50 -29.00 36.84
CA LEU A 279 21.26 -28.54 38.21
C LEU A 279 19.94 -29.06 38.77
N LEU A 280 18.85 -29.00 38.02
CA LEU A 280 17.52 -29.41 38.49
C LEU A 280 17.28 -30.93 38.46
N PHE A 281 17.99 -31.67 37.59
CA PHE A 281 17.79 -33.10 37.39
C PHE A 281 18.87 -33.99 37.97
N THR A 282 20.05 -33.47 38.33
CA THR A 282 21.19 -34.27 38.93
C THR A 282 20.80 -34.84 40.31
N ALA A 283 19.94 -34.15 41.06
CA ALA A 283 19.50 -34.58 42.39
C ALA A 283 18.59 -35.84 42.39
N GLN A 284 18.11 -36.30 41.26
CA GLN A 284 17.06 -37.35 41.19
C GLN A 284 17.51 -38.69 40.58
N ASN A 285 18.80 -38.86 40.31
CA ASN A 285 19.28 -40.03 39.55
C ASN A 285 19.36 -41.34 40.33
N LYS A 286 18.92 -41.40 41.62
CA LYS A 286 18.99 -42.63 42.43
C LYS A 286 17.77 -43.54 42.36
N ASN A 287 16.59 -43.08 41.90
CA ASN A 287 15.36 -43.87 41.90
C ASN A 287 14.59 -43.85 40.58
N ARG A 288 15.24 -44.10 39.44
CA ARG A 288 14.48 -44.40 38.22
C ARG A 288 14.08 -45.83 38.13
N HIS A 289 12.80 -46.11 38.40
CA HIS A 289 12.13 -47.32 37.99
C HIS A 289 12.29 -47.43 36.45
N GLY A 290 12.89 -48.53 35.99
CA GLY A 290 13.02 -48.86 34.56
C GLY A 290 11.67 -48.76 33.86
N ASN A 291 11.68 -48.28 32.63
CA ASN A 291 10.49 -48.24 31.79
C ASN A 291 9.75 -49.57 31.91
N SER A 292 8.46 -49.52 32.30
CA SER A 292 7.62 -50.72 32.37
C SER A 292 7.79 -51.54 31.08
N MET A 293 8.04 -52.85 31.22
CA MET A 293 8.18 -53.79 30.07
C MET A 293 7.01 -53.66 29.08
N LYS A 294 5.81 -53.27 29.56
CA LYS A 294 4.67 -52.99 28.71
C LYS A 294 4.92 -51.78 27.76
N GLN A 295 5.54 -50.70 28.28
CA GLN A 295 5.87 -49.51 27.48
C GLN A 295 6.97 -49.80 26.43
N LEU A 296 7.97 -50.61 26.80
CA LEU A 296 9.04 -51.02 25.89
C LEU A 296 8.51 -51.89 24.74
N ARG A 297 7.65 -52.87 25.07
CA ARG A 297 6.98 -53.73 24.08
C ARG A 297 6.05 -52.93 23.15
N ARG A 298 5.40 -51.84 23.64
CA ARG A 298 4.56 -50.96 22.84
C ARG A 298 5.39 -50.13 21.86
N LYS A 299 6.53 -49.57 22.30
CA LYS A 299 7.48 -48.85 21.44
C LYS A 299 8.08 -49.72 20.36
N VAL A 300 8.51 -50.95 20.70
CA VAL A 300 9.06 -51.92 19.71
C VAL A 300 7.99 -52.33 18.68
N ARG A 301 6.77 -52.57 19.13
CA ARG A 301 5.64 -52.94 18.23
C ARG A 301 5.30 -51.78 17.28
N TRP A 302 5.31 -50.56 17.76
CA TRP A 302 5.12 -49.35 16.96
C TRP A 302 6.24 -49.16 15.92
N PHE A 303 7.48 -49.31 16.33
CA PHE A 303 8.64 -49.23 15.44
C PHE A 303 8.58 -50.31 14.34
N ASN A 304 8.25 -51.55 14.69
CA ASN A 304 8.15 -52.65 13.69
C ASN A 304 7.02 -52.39 12.68
N ARG A 305 5.86 -51.90 13.13
CA ARG A 305 4.78 -51.52 12.23
C ARG A 305 5.18 -50.40 11.28
N TYR A 306 5.78 -49.37 11.82
CA TYR A 306 6.31 -48.25 11.04
C TYR A 306 7.36 -48.68 10.04
N SER A 307 8.35 -49.48 10.47
CA SER A 307 9.40 -50.03 9.63
C SER A 307 8.82 -50.88 8.47
N ASN A 308 7.84 -51.75 8.76
CA ASN A 308 7.17 -52.55 7.74
C ASN A 308 6.39 -51.69 6.73
N ALA A 309 5.70 -50.64 7.21
CA ALA A 309 4.99 -49.72 6.34
C ALA A 309 5.96 -48.99 5.39
N ILE A 310 7.08 -48.49 5.88
CA ILE A 310 8.10 -47.85 5.04
C ILE A 310 8.72 -48.85 4.05
N HIS A 311 9.08 -50.06 4.47
CA HIS A 311 9.62 -51.06 3.54
C HIS A 311 8.61 -51.46 2.43
N TRP A 312 7.32 -51.56 2.79
CA TRP A 312 6.25 -51.73 1.81
C TRP A 312 6.19 -50.55 0.83
N SER A 313 6.25 -49.32 1.32
CA SER A 313 6.23 -48.11 0.51
C SER A 313 7.48 -48.00 -0.41
N VAL A 314 8.63 -48.48 0.03
CA VAL A 314 9.86 -48.47 -0.77
C VAL A 314 9.70 -49.37 -2.03
N LYS A 315 8.90 -50.45 -1.96
CA LYS A 315 8.55 -51.25 -3.12
C LYS A 315 7.89 -50.44 -4.24
N TYR A 316 7.02 -49.49 -3.85
CA TYR A 316 6.25 -48.61 -4.74
C TYR A 316 6.81 -47.19 -4.81
N ARG A 317 8.10 -46.97 -4.51
CA ARG A 317 8.73 -45.67 -4.39
C ARG A 317 8.47 -44.74 -5.58
N LYS A 318 8.49 -45.26 -6.80
CA LYS A 318 8.22 -44.46 -8.01
C LYS A 318 6.79 -43.91 -8.03
N ALA A 319 5.79 -44.73 -7.65
CA ALA A 319 4.39 -44.32 -7.59
C ALA A 319 4.17 -43.22 -6.53
N PHE A 320 4.80 -43.34 -5.34
CA PHE A 320 4.72 -42.29 -4.31
C PHE A 320 5.40 -41.01 -4.73
N PHE A 321 6.49 -41.10 -5.54
CA PHE A 321 7.15 -39.90 -6.08
C PHE A 321 6.29 -39.20 -7.13
N ILE A 322 5.63 -39.95 -8.00
CA ILE A 322 4.66 -39.43 -8.98
C ILE A 322 3.47 -38.81 -8.23
N LEU A 323 2.95 -39.46 -7.20
CA LEU A 323 1.89 -38.94 -6.38
C LEU A 323 2.28 -37.62 -5.71
N LEU A 324 3.52 -37.49 -5.23
CA LEU A 324 4.04 -36.25 -4.65
C LEU A 324 4.11 -35.15 -5.69
N LEU A 325 4.66 -35.47 -6.89
CA LEU A 325 4.78 -34.51 -7.97
C LEU A 325 3.41 -34.02 -8.45
N LEU A 326 2.42 -34.90 -8.54
CA LEU A 326 1.04 -34.59 -8.89
C LEU A 326 0.34 -33.82 -7.74
N GLY A 327 0.66 -34.15 -6.49
CA GLY A 327 0.13 -33.46 -5.32
C GLY A 327 0.63 -32.01 -5.20
N PHE A 328 1.90 -31.78 -5.49
CA PHE A 328 2.46 -30.43 -5.61
C PHE A 328 1.88 -29.73 -6.84
N GLY A 329 1.91 -30.39 -7.98
CA GLY A 329 1.44 -29.89 -9.25
C GLY A 329 2.58 -29.39 -10.16
N LEU A 330 2.39 -29.62 -11.45
CA LEU A 330 3.24 -29.09 -12.49
C LEU A 330 2.63 -27.78 -13.03
N PRO A 331 3.43 -26.78 -13.37
CA PRO A 331 2.93 -25.48 -13.86
C PRO A 331 2.44 -25.54 -15.33
N VAL A 332 1.86 -26.66 -15.76
CA VAL A 332 1.35 -26.87 -17.12
C VAL A 332 0.25 -25.85 -17.45
N PHE A 333 -0.57 -25.50 -16.48
CA PHE A 333 -1.63 -24.52 -16.62
C PHE A 333 -1.13 -23.08 -16.84
N MET A 334 0.17 -22.80 -16.56
CA MET A 334 0.81 -21.51 -16.80
C MET A 334 1.40 -21.38 -18.21
N LEU A 335 1.47 -22.46 -18.97
CA LEU A 335 2.02 -22.44 -20.32
C LEU A 335 1.16 -21.54 -21.21
N PRO A 336 1.78 -20.63 -22.00
CA PRO A 336 1.04 -19.76 -22.91
C PRO A 336 0.31 -20.60 -23.97
N ALA A 337 -0.82 -20.11 -24.46
CA ALA A 337 -1.59 -20.79 -25.51
C ALA A 337 -0.80 -20.82 -26.83
N LYS A 338 -0.08 -19.74 -27.13
CA LYS A 338 0.83 -19.62 -28.27
C LYS A 338 2.14 -19.03 -27.79
N TRP A 339 3.26 -19.47 -28.34
CA TRP A 339 4.59 -18.97 -28.06
C TRP A 339 5.21 -18.45 -29.35
N GLU A 340 5.53 -17.17 -29.38
CA GLU A 340 6.20 -16.54 -30.54
C GLU A 340 7.52 -17.26 -30.84
N ASP A 341 7.85 -17.44 -32.11
CA ASP A 341 9.07 -18.10 -32.63
C ASP A 341 9.23 -19.62 -32.33
N HIS A 342 8.22 -20.33 -31.82
CA HIS A 342 8.30 -21.76 -31.50
C HIS A 342 7.23 -22.56 -32.23
N GLU A 343 7.43 -22.84 -33.54
CA GLU A 343 6.45 -23.53 -34.36
C GLU A 343 6.04 -24.92 -33.84
N TRP A 344 6.98 -25.70 -33.32
CA TRP A 344 6.67 -27.02 -32.78
C TRP A 344 5.75 -26.94 -31.55
N TYR A 345 5.99 -25.92 -30.69
CA TYR A 345 5.15 -25.69 -29.51
C TYR A 345 3.73 -25.31 -29.93
N ASN A 346 3.59 -24.44 -30.91
CA ASN A 346 2.29 -23.97 -31.39
C ASN A 346 1.52 -25.06 -32.12
N LYS A 347 2.23 -26.02 -32.81
CA LYS A 347 1.59 -27.19 -33.44
C LYS A 347 1.06 -28.22 -32.42
N VAL A 348 1.72 -28.40 -31.28
CA VAL A 348 1.34 -29.40 -30.26
C VAL A 348 0.46 -28.76 -29.19
N ILE A 349 0.97 -27.74 -28.49
CA ILE A 349 0.30 -27.13 -27.34
C ILE A 349 -0.64 -26.01 -27.77
N GLY A 350 -0.36 -25.33 -28.88
CA GLY A 350 -1.21 -24.30 -29.46
C GLY A 350 -2.33 -24.84 -30.36
N SER A 351 -2.45 -26.15 -30.58
CA SER A 351 -3.54 -26.74 -31.38
C SER A 351 -4.87 -26.64 -30.67
N ASP A 352 -5.95 -26.44 -31.43
CA ASP A 352 -7.30 -26.30 -30.89
C ASP A 352 -7.73 -27.55 -30.09
N ILE A 353 -7.37 -28.74 -30.57
CA ILE A 353 -7.61 -30.01 -29.86
C ILE A 353 -6.94 -30.03 -28.47
N TYR A 354 -5.71 -29.55 -28.37
CA TYR A 354 -5.05 -29.48 -27.06
C TYR A 354 -5.68 -28.40 -26.17
N GLN A 355 -5.96 -27.25 -26.71
CA GLN A 355 -6.46 -26.12 -25.92
C GLN A 355 -7.90 -26.34 -25.41
N ASP A 356 -8.76 -26.93 -26.24
CA ASP A 356 -10.18 -27.07 -25.92
C ASP A 356 -10.49 -28.38 -25.18
N ASP A 357 -9.89 -29.49 -25.58
CA ASP A 357 -10.21 -30.83 -25.04
C ASP A 357 -9.22 -31.31 -24.00
N ILE A 358 -7.91 -31.20 -24.27
CA ILE A 358 -6.88 -31.81 -23.42
C ILE A 358 -6.47 -30.91 -22.28
N ARG A 359 -6.31 -29.62 -22.52
CA ARG A 359 -5.83 -28.65 -21.53
C ARG A 359 -6.70 -28.58 -20.29
N PRO A 360 -8.04 -28.54 -20.33
CA PRO A 360 -8.87 -28.52 -19.13
C PRO A 360 -8.67 -29.74 -18.23
N ILE A 361 -8.44 -30.92 -18.87
CA ILE A 361 -8.19 -32.17 -18.16
C ILE A 361 -6.77 -32.20 -17.59
N SER A 362 -5.75 -31.89 -18.41
CA SER A 362 -4.35 -31.89 -18.01
C SER A 362 -4.09 -30.86 -16.90
N ASP A 363 -4.65 -29.66 -17.01
CA ASP A 363 -4.55 -28.63 -15.98
C ASP A 363 -5.13 -29.10 -14.65
N LYS A 364 -6.26 -29.83 -14.68
CA LYS A 364 -6.92 -30.31 -13.46
C LYS A 364 -6.13 -31.43 -12.78
N TRP A 365 -5.59 -32.37 -13.54
CA TRP A 365 -4.89 -33.53 -12.99
C TRP A 365 -3.41 -33.31 -12.71
N LEU A 366 -2.72 -32.54 -13.57
CA LEU A 366 -1.29 -32.26 -13.41
C LEU A 366 -1.02 -30.99 -12.57
N GLY A 367 -1.99 -30.07 -12.45
CA GLY A 367 -1.79 -28.80 -11.75
C GLY A 367 -1.73 -28.89 -10.23
N GLY A 368 -2.24 -29.95 -9.61
CA GLY A 368 -2.16 -30.24 -8.19
C GLY A 368 -2.58 -29.08 -7.28
N SER A 369 -1.89 -28.99 -6.10
CA SER A 369 -2.12 -27.90 -5.13
C SER A 369 -1.63 -26.54 -5.64
N LEU A 370 -0.60 -26.51 -6.48
CA LEU A 370 -0.10 -25.27 -7.08
C LEU A 370 -1.16 -24.58 -7.95
N ARG A 371 -1.92 -25.36 -8.74
CA ARG A 371 -3.00 -24.81 -9.55
C ARG A 371 -4.13 -24.24 -8.69
N LEU A 372 -4.52 -24.96 -7.62
CA LEU A 372 -5.53 -24.49 -6.68
C LEU A 372 -5.11 -23.14 -6.08
N PHE A 373 -3.85 -23.03 -5.68
CA PHE A 373 -3.30 -21.79 -5.15
C PHE A 373 -3.34 -20.66 -6.19
N VAL A 374 -2.78 -20.87 -7.38
CA VAL A 374 -2.65 -19.80 -8.40
C VAL A 374 -3.98 -19.35 -8.98
N ARG A 375 -4.99 -20.25 -9.10
CA ARG A 375 -6.28 -19.91 -9.70
C ARG A 375 -7.34 -19.45 -8.71
N ASN A 376 -7.34 -19.97 -7.49
CA ASN A 376 -8.43 -19.76 -6.53
C ASN A 376 -8.06 -18.81 -5.39
N VAL A 377 -6.76 -18.55 -5.18
CA VAL A 377 -6.33 -17.66 -4.11
C VAL A 377 -6.16 -16.24 -4.66
N TYR A 378 -6.90 -15.31 -4.09
CA TYR A 378 -6.82 -13.91 -4.46
C TYR A 378 -5.71 -13.22 -3.66
N GLU A 379 -4.83 -12.51 -4.36
CA GLU A 379 -3.87 -11.63 -3.71
C GLU A 379 -4.59 -10.39 -3.16
N ARG A 380 -4.38 -10.13 -1.88
CA ARG A 380 -4.86 -8.91 -1.24
C ARG A 380 -3.72 -7.91 -1.15
N SER A 381 -3.98 -6.68 -1.54
CA SER A 381 -3.05 -5.57 -1.31
C SER A 381 -2.73 -5.46 0.18
N SER A 382 -1.48 -5.16 0.50
CA SER A 382 -1.01 -4.86 1.86
C SER A 382 -1.58 -3.55 2.41
N TYR A 383 -2.35 -2.81 1.61
CA TYR A 383 -3.00 -1.59 2.04
C TYR A 383 -4.07 -1.94 3.07
N ARG A 384 -3.83 -1.55 4.32
CA ARG A 384 -4.82 -1.70 5.39
C ARG A 384 -6.02 -0.83 5.04
N GLN A 385 -7.19 -1.44 4.98
CA GLN A 385 -8.43 -0.69 5.05
C GLN A 385 -8.46 -0.01 6.43
N ASN A 386 -8.74 1.28 6.45
CA ASN A 386 -8.98 2.00 7.70
C ASN A 386 -9.95 1.20 8.56
N GLU A 387 -9.61 0.96 9.81
CA GLU A 387 -10.46 0.16 10.71
C GLU A 387 -11.84 0.80 10.94
N LYS A 388 -11.91 2.14 10.96
CA LYS A 388 -13.17 2.88 11.09
C LYS A 388 -13.92 2.87 9.76
N THR A 389 -15.15 2.45 9.80
CA THR A 389 -16.06 2.54 8.65
C THR A 389 -16.34 4.00 8.33
N ARG A 390 -16.11 4.41 7.09
CA ARG A 390 -16.34 5.75 6.59
C ARG A 390 -17.23 5.71 5.36
N LEU A 391 -18.10 6.69 5.24
CA LEU A 391 -18.94 6.87 4.07
C LEU A 391 -18.59 8.21 3.41
N TYR A 392 -18.37 8.16 2.12
CA TYR A 392 -18.04 9.33 1.32
C TYR A 392 -19.17 9.63 0.35
N ILE A 393 -19.50 10.89 0.23
CA ILE A 393 -20.29 11.43 -0.86
C ILE A 393 -19.47 12.49 -1.58
N THR A 394 -19.29 12.33 -2.89
CA THR A 394 -18.56 13.28 -3.71
C THR A 394 -19.46 13.75 -4.84
N GLY A 395 -19.47 15.07 -5.04
CA GLY A 395 -20.18 15.71 -6.14
C GLY A 395 -19.22 16.40 -7.09
N ARG A 396 -19.45 16.24 -8.39
CA ARG A 396 -18.68 16.93 -9.43
C ARG A 396 -19.61 17.69 -10.35
N LEU A 397 -19.37 18.98 -10.44
CA LEU A 397 -20.04 19.85 -11.41
C LEU A 397 -19.20 20.05 -12.67
N PRO A 398 -19.81 20.33 -13.82
CA PRO A 398 -19.09 20.76 -15.01
C PRO A 398 -18.24 22.01 -14.75
N TYR A 399 -17.24 22.23 -15.57
CA TYR A 399 -16.42 23.44 -15.51
C TYR A 399 -17.28 24.71 -15.75
N GLY A 400 -16.93 25.77 -15.03
CA GLY A 400 -17.64 27.06 -15.10
C GLY A 400 -18.64 27.27 -13.98
N ASN A 401 -18.88 26.27 -13.12
CA ASN A 401 -19.68 26.47 -11.92
C ASN A 401 -18.86 27.14 -10.82
N THR A 402 -19.51 27.97 -10.00
CA THR A 402 -18.89 28.72 -8.94
C THR A 402 -18.75 27.90 -7.67
N LEU A 403 -17.85 28.33 -6.78
CA LEU A 403 -17.67 27.73 -5.47
C LEU A 403 -18.98 27.78 -4.66
N GLU A 404 -19.73 28.85 -4.77
CA GLU A 404 -21.02 29.05 -4.09
C GLU A 404 -22.10 28.08 -4.56
N GLN A 405 -22.12 27.74 -5.86
CA GLN A 405 -23.05 26.75 -6.38
C GLN A 405 -22.79 25.38 -5.77
N MET A 406 -21.52 24.96 -5.73
CA MET A 406 -21.14 23.71 -5.06
C MET A 406 -21.42 23.77 -3.55
N ASN A 407 -21.16 24.91 -2.91
CA ASN A 407 -21.43 25.14 -1.51
C ASN A 407 -22.91 24.97 -1.16
N THR A 408 -23.79 25.55 -1.95
CA THR A 408 -25.25 25.43 -1.78
C THR A 408 -25.70 23.97 -1.86
N ILE A 409 -25.14 23.22 -2.80
CA ILE A 409 -25.46 21.80 -2.97
C ILE A 409 -24.97 20.99 -1.76
N MET A 410 -23.74 21.24 -1.29
CA MET A 410 -23.18 20.51 -0.15
C MET A 410 -23.91 20.83 1.15
N LYS A 411 -24.34 22.06 1.35
CA LYS A 411 -25.17 22.46 2.52
C LYS A 411 -26.47 21.68 2.63
N ASP A 412 -27.13 21.36 1.51
CA ASP A 412 -28.33 20.51 1.52
C ASP A 412 -28.07 19.11 2.10
N PHE A 413 -26.88 18.53 1.82
CA PHE A 413 -26.49 17.28 2.43
C PHE A 413 -26.09 17.43 3.90
N GLU A 414 -25.41 18.50 4.28
CA GLU A 414 -25.05 18.80 5.67
C GLU A 414 -26.30 18.91 6.55
N ASP A 415 -27.33 19.64 6.10
CA ASP A 415 -28.63 19.81 6.79
C ASP A 415 -29.36 18.47 6.98
N PHE A 416 -29.18 17.54 6.03
CA PHE A 416 -29.70 16.18 6.15
C PHE A 416 -28.89 15.36 7.15
N LEU A 417 -27.55 15.45 7.12
CA LEU A 417 -26.65 14.67 7.97
C LEU A 417 -26.76 15.08 9.44
N LEU A 418 -26.94 16.37 9.74
CA LEU A 418 -27.14 16.89 11.10
C LEU A 418 -28.33 16.24 11.83
N LYS A 419 -29.32 15.74 11.10
CA LYS A 419 -30.52 15.08 11.65
C LYS A 419 -30.33 13.59 11.92
N GLN A 420 -29.15 13.01 11.64
CA GLN A 420 -28.91 11.58 11.76
C GLN A 420 -28.17 11.26 13.07
N GLU A 421 -28.79 10.53 13.98
CA GLU A 421 -28.22 10.23 15.32
C GLU A 421 -26.99 9.31 15.31
N GLY A 422 -26.85 8.46 14.28
CA GLY A 422 -25.77 7.47 14.15
C GLY A 422 -24.43 8.04 13.64
N ILE A 423 -24.37 9.33 13.30
CA ILE A 423 -23.17 10.01 12.81
C ILE A 423 -22.40 10.57 14.02
N ASP A 424 -21.10 10.36 14.05
CA ASP A 424 -20.21 11.00 15.01
C ASP A 424 -19.71 12.34 14.48
N ILE A 425 -19.05 12.30 13.32
CA ILE A 425 -18.51 13.50 12.67
C ILE A 425 -18.73 13.36 11.16
N PHE A 426 -19.11 14.45 10.52
CA PHE A 426 -18.95 14.59 9.08
C PHE A 426 -18.12 15.82 8.74
N THR A 427 -17.25 15.67 7.74
CA THR A 427 -16.35 16.71 7.27
C THR A 427 -16.64 17.05 5.83
N THR A 428 -17.02 18.28 5.56
CA THR A 428 -17.28 18.79 4.21
C THR A 428 -16.05 19.54 3.70
N GLN A 429 -15.61 19.19 2.49
CA GLN A 429 -14.49 19.83 1.80
C GLN A 429 -14.94 20.24 0.41
N ILE A 430 -14.89 21.50 0.10
CA ILE A 430 -15.19 22.07 -1.21
C ILE A 430 -13.92 22.75 -1.70
N TYR A 431 -13.24 22.12 -2.64
CA TYR A 431 -11.95 22.58 -3.16
C TYR A 431 -12.09 23.58 -4.32
N SER A 432 -13.21 23.52 -5.02
CA SER A 432 -13.49 24.37 -6.18
C SER A 432 -14.98 24.30 -6.53
N GLY A 433 -15.42 25.15 -7.43
CA GLY A 433 -16.79 25.07 -7.98
C GLY A 433 -17.10 23.73 -8.69
N GLN A 434 -16.09 22.93 -9.01
CA GLN A 434 -16.26 21.65 -9.70
C GLN A 434 -16.25 20.43 -8.79
N TYR A 435 -15.70 20.55 -7.56
CA TYR A 435 -15.54 19.38 -6.69
C TYR A 435 -15.82 19.68 -5.22
N GLY A 436 -16.74 18.91 -4.67
CA GLY A 436 -17.03 18.88 -3.26
C GLY A 436 -17.14 17.45 -2.74
N SER A 437 -16.75 17.22 -1.51
CA SER A 437 -16.82 15.93 -0.85
C SER A 437 -17.25 16.05 0.61
N ILE A 438 -18.01 15.08 1.08
CA ILE A 438 -18.34 14.92 2.50
C ILE A 438 -17.86 13.56 2.94
N GLU A 439 -17.02 13.51 3.96
CA GLU A 439 -16.59 12.31 4.66
C GLU A 439 -17.41 12.15 5.93
N ILE A 440 -17.98 10.98 6.16
CA ILE A 440 -18.87 10.68 7.27
C ILE A 440 -18.25 9.57 8.10
N ILE A 441 -18.09 9.81 9.40
CA ILE A 441 -17.61 8.87 10.40
C ILE A 441 -18.78 8.51 11.32
N PHE A 442 -18.99 7.23 11.57
CA PHE A 442 -20.08 6.73 12.41
C PHE A 442 -19.68 6.62 13.87
N LYS A 443 -20.64 6.74 14.76
CA LYS A 443 -20.46 6.36 16.16
C LYS A 443 -20.17 4.88 16.26
N GLU A 444 -19.35 4.45 17.21
CA GLU A 444 -18.86 3.06 17.35
C GLU A 444 -19.98 2.01 17.36
N GLU A 445 -21.12 2.33 17.95
CA GLU A 445 -22.31 1.46 18.02
C GLU A 445 -22.95 1.22 16.64
N TYR A 446 -22.87 2.23 15.74
CA TYR A 446 -23.50 2.20 14.43
C TYR A 446 -22.54 1.79 13.30
N GLU A 447 -21.25 1.74 13.58
CA GLU A 447 -20.21 1.50 12.58
C GLU A 447 -20.38 0.16 11.84
N LYS A 448 -20.75 -0.89 12.56
CA LYS A 448 -20.94 -2.26 12.02
C LYS A 448 -22.41 -2.63 11.84
N SER A 449 -23.31 -1.66 11.94
CA SER A 449 -24.75 -1.88 11.87
C SER A 449 -25.30 -1.68 10.43
N ALA A 450 -26.56 -2.06 10.23
CA ALA A 450 -27.28 -1.80 8.98
C ALA A 450 -27.45 -0.29 8.69
N PHE A 451 -27.24 0.59 9.68
CA PHE A 451 -27.38 2.03 9.54
C PHE A 451 -26.47 2.62 8.46
N ALA A 452 -25.20 2.18 8.39
CA ALA A 452 -24.26 2.66 7.38
C ALA A 452 -24.77 2.39 5.95
N TYR A 453 -25.33 1.20 5.69
CA TYR A 453 -25.92 0.85 4.40
C TYR A 453 -27.19 1.62 4.10
N GLN A 454 -28.06 1.81 5.10
CA GLN A 454 -29.28 2.60 4.97
C GLN A 454 -28.95 4.07 4.67
N LEU A 455 -27.97 4.63 5.38
CA LEU A 455 -27.52 6.01 5.13
C LEU A 455 -26.96 6.17 3.71
N LYS A 456 -26.17 5.22 3.24
CA LYS A 456 -25.69 5.21 1.86
C LYS A 456 -26.84 5.23 0.87
N ALA A 457 -27.85 4.38 1.05
CA ALA A 457 -29.02 4.33 0.16
C ALA A 457 -29.80 5.65 0.17
N ARG A 458 -29.99 6.26 1.36
CA ARG A 458 -30.66 7.56 1.52
C ARG A 458 -29.88 8.69 0.83
N LEU A 459 -28.55 8.71 0.98
CA LEU A 459 -27.68 9.69 0.32
C LEU A 459 -27.70 9.52 -1.20
N SER A 460 -27.66 8.28 -1.69
CA SER A 460 -27.78 7.98 -3.13
C SER A 460 -29.14 8.40 -3.68
N SER A 461 -30.23 8.21 -2.91
CA SER A 461 -31.54 8.72 -3.32
C SER A 461 -31.61 10.25 -3.29
N ARG A 462 -31.03 10.91 -2.28
CA ARG A 462 -31.01 12.37 -2.18
C ARG A 462 -30.18 13.01 -3.30
N SER A 463 -29.10 12.37 -3.72
CA SER A 463 -28.24 12.88 -4.80
C SER A 463 -28.99 13.01 -6.14
N THR A 464 -30.04 12.23 -6.36
CA THR A 464 -30.86 12.35 -7.58
C THR A 464 -31.67 13.64 -7.67
N ASN A 465 -31.86 14.35 -6.54
CA ASN A 465 -32.54 15.66 -6.53
C ASN A 465 -31.72 16.76 -7.21
N TRP A 466 -30.43 16.57 -7.33
CA TRP A 466 -29.52 17.53 -7.94
C TRP A 466 -29.07 17.03 -9.32
N SER A 467 -29.76 17.48 -10.35
CA SER A 467 -29.40 17.16 -11.73
C SER A 467 -28.14 17.94 -12.18
N GLY A 468 -27.41 17.40 -13.14
CA GLY A 468 -26.17 18.02 -13.66
C GLY A 468 -24.93 17.83 -12.78
N VAL A 469 -25.06 17.17 -11.64
CA VAL A 469 -23.93 16.79 -10.77
C VAL A 469 -23.61 15.31 -10.97
N ASN A 470 -22.36 15.00 -11.19
CA ASN A 470 -21.89 13.60 -11.20
C ASN A 470 -21.60 13.17 -9.75
N TRP A 471 -22.47 12.32 -9.22
CA TRP A 471 -22.41 11.86 -7.84
C TRP A 471 -21.69 10.53 -7.69
N SER A 472 -20.94 10.40 -6.61
CA SER A 472 -20.41 9.13 -6.15
C SER A 472 -20.60 9.00 -4.63
N VAL A 473 -21.31 7.92 -4.21
CA VAL A 473 -21.54 7.58 -2.80
C VAL A 473 -20.95 6.21 -2.55
N TYR A 474 -19.86 6.15 -1.77
CA TYR A 474 -19.13 4.91 -1.51
C TYR A 474 -18.66 4.83 -0.05
N GLY A 475 -18.55 3.60 0.44
CA GLY A 475 -18.07 3.32 1.78
C GLY A 475 -16.72 2.62 1.77
N VAL A 476 -15.93 2.88 2.82
CA VAL A 476 -14.62 2.29 3.07
C VAL A 476 -14.61 1.74 4.49
N GLY A 477 -14.08 0.54 4.71
CA GLY A 477 -13.99 -0.08 6.03
C GLY A 477 -14.44 -1.53 6.05
N GLN A 478 -14.39 -2.16 7.22
CA GLN A 478 -14.77 -3.57 7.38
C GLN A 478 -16.24 -3.82 7.05
N GLY A 479 -16.48 -4.69 6.05
CA GLY A 479 -17.83 -5.05 5.62
C GLY A 479 -18.58 -4.00 4.81
N PHE A 480 -17.99 -2.84 4.57
CA PHE A 480 -18.59 -1.72 3.85
C PHE A 480 -17.74 -1.25 2.67
N SER A 481 -17.05 -2.16 1.99
CA SER A 481 -16.26 -1.84 0.81
C SER A 481 -17.14 -1.89 -0.44
N THR A 482 -17.56 -0.72 -0.89
CA THR A 482 -18.09 -0.55 -2.24
C THR A 482 -17.09 0.33 -2.95
N GLY A 483 -16.39 -0.20 -3.91
CA GLY A 483 -15.27 0.42 -4.60
C GLY A 483 -15.32 1.95 -4.75
N SER A 484 -14.16 2.56 -4.87
CA SER A 484 -14.02 4.00 -5.07
C SER A 484 -14.95 4.48 -6.17
N GLY A 485 -15.60 5.63 -5.96
CA GLY A 485 -16.63 6.14 -6.85
C GLY A 485 -16.19 6.55 -8.25
N ASP A 486 -14.90 6.64 -8.53
CA ASP A 486 -14.36 6.74 -9.87
C ASP A 486 -14.08 5.34 -10.40
N ARG A 487 -14.99 4.77 -11.17
CA ARG A 487 -14.70 3.57 -11.95
C ARG A 487 -13.65 3.94 -12.98
N ILE A 488 -12.43 3.42 -12.78
CA ILE A 488 -11.44 3.44 -13.84
C ILE A 488 -12.00 2.57 -14.97
N PRO A 489 -12.10 3.10 -16.20
CA PRO A 489 -12.60 2.33 -17.33
C PRO A 489 -11.85 1.02 -17.49
N SER A 490 -12.59 -0.06 -17.78
CA SER A 490 -12.03 -1.41 -17.85
C SER A 490 -10.97 -1.56 -18.94
N PHE A 491 -11.06 -0.74 -19.98
CA PHE A 491 -10.11 -0.72 -21.09
C PHE A 491 -9.60 0.68 -21.36
N ARG A 492 -8.29 0.80 -21.48
CA ARG A 492 -7.60 2.02 -21.82
C ARG A 492 -6.55 1.75 -22.89
N VAL A 493 -6.44 2.64 -23.86
CA VAL A 493 -5.46 2.59 -24.96
C VAL A 493 -4.70 3.90 -25.00
N ALA A 494 -3.38 3.84 -24.88
CA ALA A 494 -2.51 4.99 -25.06
C ALA A 494 -2.12 5.11 -26.53
N LEU A 495 -2.52 6.22 -27.13
CA LEU A 495 -2.08 6.64 -28.47
C LEU A 495 -0.86 7.54 -28.31
N LYS A 496 0.20 7.26 -29.06
CA LYS A 496 1.44 8.06 -29.07
C LYS A 496 1.74 8.54 -30.46
N GLY A 497 2.19 9.80 -30.59
CA GLY A 497 2.53 10.39 -31.88
C GLY A 497 3.24 11.73 -31.75
N TYR A 498 3.72 12.26 -32.85
CA TYR A 498 4.51 13.50 -32.88
C TYR A 498 3.67 14.76 -33.12
N ASN A 499 2.41 14.65 -33.59
CA ASN A 499 1.48 15.76 -33.78
C ASN A 499 0.26 15.58 -32.90
N TYR A 500 -0.05 16.54 -32.03
CA TYR A 500 -1.14 16.51 -31.08
C TYR A 500 -2.53 16.49 -31.74
N PHE A 501 -2.68 17.30 -32.79
CA PHE A 501 -3.97 17.38 -33.53
C PHE A 501 -4.25 16.12 -34.35
N GLU A 502 -3.20 15.54 -34.98
CA GLU A 502 -3.35 14.28 -35.69
C GLU A 502 -3.66 13.12 -34.74
N LEU A 503 -3.14 13.14 -33.47
CA LEU A 503 -3.53 12.17 -32.45
C LEU A 503 -5.04 12.21 -32.13
N GLU A 504 -5.67 13.36 -32.24
CA GLU A 504 -7.12 13.49 -32.09
C GLU A 504 -7.85 12.75 -33.19
N ASN A 505 -7.49 13.01 -34.46
CA ASN A 505 -8.04 12.31 -35.61
C ASN A 505 -7.82 10.80 -35.53
N GLN A 506 -6.65 10.36 -35.03
CA GLN A 506 -6.35 8.95 -34.86
C GLN A 506 -7.15 8.31 -33.71
N ALA A 507 -7.42 9.06 -32.66
CA ALA A 507 -8.26 8.60 -31.55
C ALA A 507 -9.73 8.42 -32.01
N ASP A 508 -10.23 9.35 -32.81
CA ASP A 508 -11.59 9.28 -33.35
C ASP A 508 -11.74 8.08 -34.30
N LYS A 509 -10.75 7.83 -35.17
CA LYS A 509 -10.76 6.64 -36.05
C LYS A 509 -10.76 5.34 -35.25
N LEU A 510 -9.92 5.27 -34.20
CA LEU A 510 -9.88 4.08 -33.34
C LEU A 510 -11.18 3.91 -32.57
N ALA A 511 -11.82 5.01 -32.16
CA ALA A 511 -13.12 4.98 -31.49
C ALA A 511 -14.22 4.48 -32.41
N GLU A 512 -14.25 4.88 -33.66
CA GLU A 512 -15.21 4.37 -34.68
C GLU A 512 -15.05 2.86 -34.84
N MET A 513 -13.83 2.35 -34.97
CA MET A 513 -13.57 0.92 -35.07
C MET A 513 -14.03 0.13 -33.81
N LEU A 514 -13.85 0.70 -32.62
CA LEU A 514 -14.28 0.08 -31.37
C LEU A 514 -15.81 0.07 -31.23
N LEU A 515 -16.48 1.12 -31.68
CA LEU A 515 -17.94 1.25 -31.63
C LEU A 515 -18.68 0.31 -32.60
N GLU A 516 -18.02 -0.30 -33.59
CA GLU A 516 -18.61 -1.35 -34.42
C GLU A 516 -19.12 -2.55 -33.59
N HIS A 517 -18.55 -2.76 -32.40
CA HIS A 517 -18.97 -3.86 -31.53
C HIS A 517 -20.21 -3.49 -30.70
N PRO A 518 -21.33 -4.22 -30.75
CA PRO A 518 -22.58 -3.85 -30.05
C PRO A 518 -22.48 -3.84 -28.51
N ARG A 519 -21.41 -4.39 -27.93
CA ARG A 519 -21.16 -4.37 -26.49
C ARG A 519 -20.28 -3.21 -26.04
N ILE A 520 -19.95 -2.28 -26.91
CA ILE A 520 -19.28 -1.02 -26.59
C ILE A 520 -20.26 0.09 -26.95
N GLN A 521 -20.73 0.82 -25.96
CA GLN A 521 -21.75 1.86 -26.16
C GLN A 521 -21.14 3.24 -26.29
N GLU A 522 -20.02 3.48 -25.64
CA GLU A 522 -19.36 4.78 -25.61
C GLU A 522 -17.84 4.59 -25.56
N VAL A 523 -17.13 5.44 -26.29
CA VAL A 523 -15.67 5.52 -26.27
C VAL A 523 -15.29 6.96 -25.95
N ASN A 524 -14.54 7.16 -24.87
CA ASN A 524 -13.97 8.45 -24.54
C ASN A 524 -12.61 8.58 -25.23
N THR A 525 -12.53 9.46 -26.23
CA THR A 525 -11.29 9.67 -27.02
C THR A 525 -10.25 10.55 -26.34
N ASN A 526 -10.56 11.11 -25.17
CA ASN A 526 -9.64 11.95 -24.40
C ASN A 526 -9.82 11.73 -22.91
N GLU A 527 -9.41 10.53 -22.44
CA GLU A 527 -9.47 10.14 -21.04
C GLU A 527 -8.37 10.85 -20.24
N ARG A 528 -8.67 11.12 -18.99
CA ARG A 528 -7.74 11.79 -18.09
C ARG A 528 -6.51 10.91 -17.81
N MET A 529 -5.34 11.52 -17.84
CA MET A 529 -4.09 10.89 -17.44
C MET A 529 -3.89 10.96 -15.92
N SER A 530 -4.39 12.02 -15.30
CA SER A 530 -4.32 12.28 -13.86
C SER A 530 -5.71 12.68 -13.34
N TRP A 531 -5.98 12.41 -12.06
CA TRP A 531 -7.19 12.88 -11.38
C TRP A 531 -7.27 14.43 -11.31
N ARG A 532 -6.16 15.11 -11.52
CA ARG A 532 -6.07 16.58 -11.56
C ARG A 532 -6.42 17.16 -12.94
N ASP A 533 -6.49 16.33 -13.97
CA ASP A 533 -6.81 16.79 -15.33
C ASP A 533 -8.28 17.16 -15.40
N GLN A 534 -8.55 18.40 -15.71
CA GLN A 534 -9.89 18.93 -15.88
C GLN A 534 -10.04 19.46 -17.30
N LYS A 535 -11.17 19.14 -17.95
CA LYS A 535 -11.55 19.83 -19.18
C LYS A 535 -12.10 21.20 -18.79
N SER A 536 -11.47 22.25 -19.27
CA SER A 536 -11.99 23.61 -19.09
C SER A 536 -12.67 24.09 -20.36
N LYS A 537 -13.61 25.00 -20.19
CA LYS A 537 -14.19 25.77 -21.29
C LYS A 537 -13.67 27.19 -21.20
N GLU A 538 -13.14 27.70 -22.29
CA GLU A 538 -12.54 29.03 -22.33
C GLU A 538 -13.20 29.85 -23.41
N TYR A 539 -13.40 31.14 -23.15
CA TYR A 539 -13.77 32.10 -24.16
C TYR A 539 -12.52 32.51 -24.95
N ILE A 540 -12.42 32.06 -26.18
CA ILE A 540 -11.34 32.42 -27.07
C ILE A 540 -11.76 33.63 -27.88
N ILE A 541 -11.05 34.74 -27.70
CA ILE A 541 -11.23 35.96 -28.45
C ILE A 541 -10.28 35.93 -29.63
N ARG A 542 -10.84 35.89 -30.84
CA ARG A 542 -10.06 35.95 -32.09
C ARG A 542 -10.19 37.33 -32.73
N PRO A 543 -9.18 38.20 -32.59
CA PRO A 543 -9.25 39.54 -33.17
C PRO A 543 -9.22 39.48 -34.69
N ASP A 544 -10.02 40.30 -35.34
CA ASP A 544 -9.95 40.52 -36.78
C ASP A 544 -8.88 41.57 -37.09
N LEU A 545 -7.77 41.09 -37.59
CA LEU A 545 -6.61 41.97 -37.84
C LEU A 545 -6.89 43.04 -38.90
N LYS A 546 -7.86 42.80 -39.85
CA LYS A 546 -8.25 43.78 -40.84
C LYS A 546 -9.07 44.91 -40.22
N GLU A 547 -10.01 44.58 -39.34
CA GLU A 547 -10.82 45.57 -38.63
C GLU A 547 -9.93 46.36 -37.64
N LEU A 548 -9.03 45.69 -36.92
CA LEU A 548 -8.08 46.42 -36.08
C LEU A 548 -7.20 47.40 -36.87
N ALA A 549 -6.68 46.98 -38.05
CA ALA A 549 -5.91 47.87 -38.92
C ALA A 549 -6.76 49.00 -39.50
N PHE A 550 -7.99 48.73 -39.91
CA PHE A 550 -8.89 49.75 -40.37
C PHE A 550 -9.18 50.87 -39.36
N HIS A 551 -9.31 50.45 -38.11
CA HIS A 551 -9.53 51.36 -36.99
C HIS A 551 -8.21 51.94 -36.41
N HIS A 552 -7.04 51.59 -36.94
CA HIS A 552 -5.70 51.97 -36.44
C HIS A 552 -5.53 51.59 -34.96
N ILE A 553 -6.02 50.42 -34.53
CA ILE A 553 -5.88 49.88 -33.20
C ILE A 553 -4.77 48.81 -33.22
N SER A 554 -3.79 48.96 -32.34
CA SER A 554 -2.76 47.93 -32.20
C SER A 554 -3.31 46.71 -31.39
N LEU A 555 -2.72 45.52 -31.58
CA LEU A 555 -3.09 44.35 -30.81
C LEU A 555 -2.83 44.55 -29.29
N SER A 556 -1.79 45.39 -28.98
CA SER A 556 -1.51 45.76 -27.60
C SER A 556 -2.62 46.61 -26.99
N ASP A 557 -3.12 47.62 -27.71
CA ASP A 557 -4.22 48.47 -27.27
C ASP A 557 -5.51 47.67 -27.08
N PHE A 558 -5.78 46.75 -28.01
CA PHE A 558 -6.90 45.84 -27.94
C PHE A 558 -6.83 44.96 -26.68
N THR A 559 -5.66 44.33 -26.40
CA THR A 559 -5.46 43.49 -25.24
C THR A 559 -5.56 44.26 -23.92
N ASN A 560 -4.97 45.47 -23.89
CA ASN A 560 -5.00 46.32 -22.70
C ASN A 560 -6.41 46.83 -22.36
N ALA A 561 -7.18 47.18 -23.36
CA ALA A 561 -8.56 47.63 -23.18
C ALA A 561 -9.46 46.54 -22.54
N ILE A 562 -9.34 45.31 -23.01
CA ILE A 562 -10.07 44.19 -22.44
C ILE A 562 -9.59 43.90 -20.99
N ARG A 563 -8.25 43.87 -20.78
CA ARG A 563 -7.63 43.65 -19.46
C ARG A 563 -8.08 44.67 -18.40
N MET A 564 -8.36 45.89 -18.80
CA MET A 564 -8.82 46.96 -17.88
C MET A 564 -10.24 46.72 -17.31
N HIS A 565 -11.08 46.05 -18.07
CA HIS A 565 -12.47 45.82 -17.71
C HIS A 565 -12.75 44.41 -17.17
N ALA A 566 -11.93 43.45 -17.56
CA ALA A 566 -12.02 42.08 -17.06
C ALA A 566 -11.72 42.02 -15.57
N PRO A 567 -12.46 41.22 -14.79
CA PRO A 567 -12.17 41.00 -13.37
C PRO A 567 -10.71 40.59 -13.19
N ALA A 568 -10.05 41.19 -12.21
CA ALA A 568 -8.63 40.87 -11.96
C ALA A 568 -8.48 39.44 -11.39
N ASN A 569 -7.69 38.63 -12.08
CA ASN A 569 -7.34 37.29 -11.62
C ASN A 569 -6.10 37.39 -10.71
N GLY A 570 -6.28 37.73 -9.42
CA GLY A 570 -5.24 37.82 -8.42
C GLY A 570 -4.78 39.26 -8.08
N ALA A 571 -3.82 39.34 -7.17
CA ALA A 571 -3.30 40.59 -6.66
C ALA A 571 -2.59 41.40 -7.74
N THR A 572 -2.93 42.65 -7.89
CA THR A 572 -2.26 43.63 -8.74
C THR A 572 -0.88 44.01 -8.20
N ALA A 573 -0.79 44.13 -6.88
CA ALA A 573 0.44 44.40 -6.14
C ALA A 573 0.35 43.82 -4.72
N TYR A 574 1.49 43.68 -4.06
CA TYR A 574 1.56 43.35 -2.63
C TYR A 574 2.17 44.56 -1.90
N LEU A 575 1.44 45.11 -0.95
CA LEU A 575 1.89 46.26 -0.17
C LEU A 575 2.18 45.84 1.27
N PRO A 576 3.35 46.14 1.81
CA PRO A 576 3.63 45.98 3.24
C PRO A 576 2.95 47.08 4.04
N ILE A 577 2.03 46.71 4.94
CA ILE A 577 1.30 47.60 5.82
C ILE A 577 1.45 47.09 7.26
N GLY A 578 1.95 47.92 8.18
CA GLY A 578 2.14 47.54 9.58
C GLY A 578 3.04 46.29 9.79
N GLY A 579 3.89 45.96 8.82
CA GLY A 579 4.80 44.77 8.87
C GLY A 579 4.21 43.51 8.24
N GLU A 580 2.98 43.50 7.81
CA GLU A 580 2.32 42.42 7.08
C GLU A 580 2.17 42.75 5.60
N GLN A 581 2.13 41.73 4.73
CA GLN A 581 1.97 41.88 3.29
C GLN A 581 0.51 41.70 2.86
N PHE A 582 -0.12 42.77 2.40
CA PHE A 582 -1.49 42.76 1.91
C PHE A 582 -1.54 42.69 0.39
N PRO A 583 -2.32 41.73 -0.18
CA PRO A 583 -2.60 41.74 -1.61
C PRO A 583 -3.55 42.90 -1.96
N VAL A 584 -3.18 43.70 -2.93
CA VAL A 584 -4.00 44.79 -3.44
C VAL A 584 -4.55 44.38 -4.82
N VAL A 585 -5.87 44.45 -4.96
CA VAL A 585 -6.58 44.20 -6.20
C VAL A 585 -7.08 45.53 -6.77
N LEU A 586 -6.68 45.86 -7.99
CA LEU A 586 -7.22 47.01 -8.74
C LEU A 586 -8.35 46.47 -9.64
N ALA A 587 -9.58 46.80 -9.31
CA ALA A 587 -10.76 46.40 -10.07
C ALA A 587 -11.48 47.62 -10.65
N SER A 588 -12.13 47.47 -11.79
CA SER A 588 -13.04 48.46 -12.35
C SER A 588 -14.35 48.44 -11.57
N ALA A 589 -14.98 49.59 -11.31
CA ALA A 589 -16.31 49.64 -10.73
C ALA A 589 -17.40 48.92 -11.54
N LYS A 590 -17.10 48.54 -12.75
CA LYS A 590 -17.97 47.74 -13.65
C LYS A 590 -17.49 46.30 -13.84
N SER A 591 -16.53 45.85 -13.07
CA SER A 591 -15.99 44.46 -13.22
C SER A 591 -17.03 43.37 -12.97
N ASP A 592 -17.97 43.61 -12.07
CA ASP A 592 -19.00 42.64 -11.67
C ASP A 592 -20.05 42.43 -12.80
N ASP A 593 -20.25 43.45 -13.65
CA ASP A 593 -21.13 43.40 -14.80
C ASP A 593 -20.45 42.86 -16.06
N PHE A 594 -19.17 42.53 -15.98
CA PHE A 594 -18.38 42.10 -17.13
C PHE A 594 -18.65 40.63 -17.48
N ASN A 595 -19.72 40.36 -18.20
CA ASN A 595 -20.13 39.07 -18.72
C ASN A 595 -19.94 38.97 -20.25
N LYS A 596 -20.32 37.85 -20.86
CA LYS A 596 -20.18 37.63 -22.30
C LYS A 596 -20.83 38.73 -23.11
N PHE A 597 -22.06 39.14 -22.75
CA PHE A 597 -22.79 40.20 -23.42
C PHE A 597 -22.10 41.55 -23.32
N ALA A 598 -21.62 41.88 -22.11
CA ALA A 598 -20.80 43.10 -21.89
C ALA A 598 -19.53 43.08 -22.73
N LEU A 599 -18.81 41.93 -22.80
CA LEU A 599 -17.60 41.78 -23.59
C LEU A 599 -17.85 42.00 -25.09
N GLU A 600 -18.98 41.53 -25.62
CA GLU A 600 -19.33 41.69 -27.04
C GLU A 600 -19.89 43.09 -27.37
N GLN A 601 -20.74 43.64 -26.53
CA GLN A 601 -21.58 44.81 -26.83
C GLN A 601 -21.03 46.13 -26.21
N TYR A 602 -20.26 46.10 -25.14
CA TYR A 602 -19.75 47.30 -24.58
C TYR A 602 -18.65 47.91 -25.47
N SER A 603 -18.80 49.20 -25.68
CA SER A 603 -17.77 49.96 -26.40
C SER A 603 -16.61 50.27 -25.42
N LEU A 604 -15.51 49.55 -25.62
CA LEU A 604 -14.29 49.79 -24.90
C LEU A 604 -13.47 50.90 -25.53
N ASP A 605 -12.63 51.60 -24.77
CA ASP A 605 -11.74 52.64 -25.26
C ASP A 605 -10.44 52.01 -25.74
N TYR A 606 -10.26 52.00 -27.03
CA TYR A 606 -9.07 51.50 -27.72
C TYR A 606 -8.23 52.69 -28.23
N ALA A 607 -7.32 53.20 -27.39
CA ALA A 607 -6.50 54.37 -27.69
C ALA A 607 -7.28 55.62 -28.13
N GLY A 608 -8.33 55.95 -27.40
CA GLY A 608 -9.22 57.10 -27.65
C GLY A 608 -10.39 56.84 -28.60
N LYS A 609 -10.57 55.62 -29.08
CA LYS A 609 -11.68 55.21 -29.93
C LYS A 609 -12.59 54.21 -29.20
N ARG A 610 -13.86 54.55 -29.11
CA ARG A 610 -14.84 53.69 -28.42
C ARG A 610 -15.57 52.80 -29.46
N ILE A 611 -15.21 51.50 -29.47
CA ILE A 611 -15.77 50.54 -30.42
C ILE A 611 -16.20 49.29 -29.65
N PRO A 612 -17.30 48.62 -29.96
CA PRO A 612 -17.65 47.32 -29.36
C PRO A 612 -16.60 46.27 -29.72
N THR A 613 -16.23 45.43 -28.72
CA THR A 613 -15.27 44.36 -28.93
C THR A 613 -15.73 43.34 -29.98
N GLY A 614 -17.04 43.13 -30.05
CA GLY A 614 -17.69 42.22 -31.03
C GLY A 614 -17.49 42.63 -32.48
N ASP A 615 -17.29 43.95 -32.77
CA ASP A 615 -16.96 44.43 -34.10
C ASP A 615 -15.51 44.22 -34.51
N LEU A 616 -14.63 44.10 -33.49
CA LEU A 616 -13.17 43.94 -33.67
C LEU A 616 -12.68 42.49 -33.53
N SER A 617 -13.58 41.59 -33.02
CA SER A 617 -13.19 40.20 -32.73
C SER A 617 -14.36 39.24 -32.73
N LYS A 618 -14.07 37.93 -32.87
CA LYS A 618 -15.07 36.88 -32.69
C LYS A 618 -14.83 36.16 -31.39
N LEU A 619 -15.87 36.05 -30.58
CA LEU A 619 -15.84 35.33 -29.31
C LEU A 619 -16.41 33.90 -29.49
N GLN A 620 -15.65 32.89 -29.15
CA GLN A 620 -16.06 31.49 -29.24
C GLN A 620 -15.77 30.76 -27.93
N LEU A 621 -16.74 29.96 -27.49
CA LEU A 621 -16.53 29.09 -26.33
C LEU A 621 -15.94 27.75 -26.80
N GLU A 622 -14.71 27.47 -26.45
CA GLU A 622 -14.02 26.25 -26.85
C GLU A 622 -13.65 25.42 -25.62
N SER A 623 -13.65 24.09 -25.78
CA SER A 623 -13.12 23.19 -24.74
C SER A 623 -11.61 23.11 -24.89
N THR A 624 -10.91 23.38 -23.81
CA THR A 624 -9.46 23.30 -23.76
C THR A 624 -9.03 22.20 -22.80
N VAL A 625 -7.82 21.71 -22.98
CA VAL A 625 -7.19 20.77 -22.05
C VAL A 625 -6.17 21.50 -21.18
N ASN A 626 -6.24 21.31 -19.88
CA ASN A 626 -5.32 21.97 -18.95
C ASN A 626 -3.92 21.40 -18.99
N ALA A 627 -3.73 20.19 -19.54
CA ALA A 627 -2.43 19.52 -19.62
C ALA A 627 -2.28 18.75 -20.93
N ILE A 628 -1.08 18.86 -21.52
CA ILE A 628 -0.66 18.07 -22.69
C ILE A 628 0.49 17.18 -22.24
N TYR A 629 0.31 15.87 -22.35
CA TYR A 629 1.29 14.90 -21.90
C TYR A 629 2.22 14.46 -23.02
N LYS A 630 3.50 14.33 -22.69
CA LYS A 630 4.51 13.77 -23.57
C LYS A 630 5.36 12.73 -22.85
N GLU A 631 5.69 11.67 -23.56
CA GLU A 631 6.64 10.65 -23.13
C GLU A 631 7.63 10.39 -24.27
N ASN A 632 8.93 10.42 -23.97
CA ASN A 632 9.97 10.22 -24.97
C ASN A 632 9.81 11.09 -26.22
N ARG A 633 9.45 12.38 -26.06
CA ARG A 633 9.20 13.39 -27.12
C ARG A 633 7.93 13.14 -27.95
N SER A 634 7.17 12.11 -27.70
CA SER A 634 5.88 11.85 -28.36
C SER A 634 4.73 12.35 -27.49
N TYR A 635 3.73 12.95 -28.10
CA TYR A 635 2.46 13.27 -27.43
C TYR A 635 1.72 11.99 -27.08
N ILE A 636 1.01 12.01 -25.96
CA ILE A 636 0.17 10.90 -25.53
C ILE A 636 -1.27 11.38 -25.41
N ARG A 637 -2.18 10.56 -25.91
CA ARG A 637 -3.62 10.71 -25.74
C ARG A 637 -4.19 9.36 -25.30
N VAL A 638 -5.04 9.34 -24.28
CA VAL A 638 -5.61 8.10 -23.76
C VAL A 638 -7.07 8.01 -24.19
N LEU A 639 -7.40 6.88 -24.77
CA LEU A 639 -8.74 6.49 -25.13
C LEU A 639 -9.23 5.44 -24.13
N SER A 640 -10.48 5.52 -23.70
CA SER A 640 -11.06 4.59 -22.74
C SER A 640 -12.47 4.17 -23.11
N PHE A 641 -12.85 2.95 -22.73
CA PHE A 641 -14.19 2.41 -22.97
C PHE A 641 -14.52 1.28 -21.99
N GLU A 642 -15.83 0.98 -21.89
CA GLU A 642 -16.34 -0.17 -21.18
C GLU A 642 -16.85 -1.24 -22.16
N TYR A 643 -16.54 -2.51 -21.86
CA TYR A 643 -17.04 -3.65 -22.60
C TYR A 643 -18.08 -4.38 -21.75
N TYR A 644 -19.30 -4.43 -22.20
CA TYR A 644 -20.41 -5.09 -21.52
C TYR A 644 -20.36 -6.61 -21.71
N GLY A 645 -19.61 -7.29 -20.81
CA GLY A 645 -19.43 -8.73 -20.86
C GLY A 645 -18.14 -9.16 -20.15
N SER A 646 -17.69 -10.37 -20.45
CA SER A 646 -16.43 -10.86 -19.89
C SER A 646 -15.24 -10.05 -20.40
N SER A 647 -14.37 -9.57 -19.49
CA SER A 647 -13.16 -8.81 -19.82
C SER A 647 -12.21 -9.58 -20.76
N ARG A 648 -12.26 -10.92 -20.74
CA ARG A 648 -11.48 -11.78 -21.67
C ARG A 648 -11.90 -11.56 -23.11
N PHE A 649 -13.22 -11.48 -23.39
CA PHE A 649 -13.69 -11.21 -24.75
C PHE A 649 -13.41 -9.78 -25.17
N GLY A 650 -13.58 -8.82 -24.26
CA GLY A 650 -13.21 -7.42 -24.51
C GLY A 650 -11.73 -7.26 -24.83
N SER A 651 -10.84 -7.96 -24.11
CA SER A 651 -9.40 -7.96 -24.40
C SER A 651 -9.06 -8.54 -25.77
N LYS A 652 -9.72 -9.65 -26.14
CA LYS A 652 -9.51 -10.27 -27.45
C LYS A 652 -9.96 -9.36 -28.58
N TYR A 653 -11.15 -8.74 -28.43
CA TYR A 653 -11.63 -7.79 -29.42
C TYR A 653 -10.71 -6.57 -29.54
N LEU A 654 -10.24 -6.02 -28.42
CA LEU A 654 -9.30 -4.90 -28.45
C LEU A 654 -8.00 -5.27 -29.19
N GLU A 655 -7.45 -6.49 -28.96
CA GLU A 655 -6.26 -6.96 -29.67
C GLU A 655 -6.48 -7.08 -31.18
N GLU A 656 -7.67 -7.55 -31.60
CA GLU A 656 -8.08 -7.62 -33.02
C GLU A 656 -8.15 -6.21 -33.64
N VAL A 657 -8.80 -5.26 -32.94
CA VAL A 657 -8.92 -3.87 -33.40
C VAL A 657 -7.54 -3.20 -33.47
N LEU A 658 -6.70 -3.36 -32.46
CA LEU A 658 -5.34 -2.79 -32.46
C LEU A 658 -4.47 -3.38 -33.59
N THR A 659 -4.60 -4.66 -33.90
CA THR A 659 -3.90 -5.30 -35.02
C THR A 659 -4.37 -4.72 -36.37
N THR A 660 -5.65 -4.46 -36.52
CA THR A 660 -6.21 -3.82 -37.71
C THR A 660 -5.76 -2.36 -37.83
N TYR A 661 -5.80 -1.64 -36.69
CA TYR A 661 -5.32 -0.26 -36.60
C TYR A 661 -3.84 -0.11 -36.94
N ASP A 662 -3.02 -1.07 -36.53
CA ASP A 662 -1.58 -1.09 -36.83
C ASP A 662 -1.27 -1.13 -38.33
N GLN A 663 -2.17 -1.65 -39.13
CA GLN A 663 -2.03 -1.69 -40.62
C GLN A 663 -2.39 -0.36 -41.29
N ILE A 664 -3.23 0.46 -40.66
CA ILE A 664 -3.75 1.73 -41.23
C ILE A 664 -3.17 2.99 -40.57
N LYS A 665 -2.52 2.85 -39.42
CA LYS A 665 -1.93 3.99 -38.69
C LYS A 665 -0.86 4.70 -39.51
N PRO A 666 -0.71 6.02 -39.39
CA PRO A 666 0.39 6.76 -39.96
C PRO A 666 1.75 6.35 -39.35
N LEU A 667 2.83 6.55 -40.14
CA LEU A 667 4.19 6.32 -39.63
C LEU A 667 4.49 7.23 -38.44
N GLY A 668 5.06 6.63 -37.37
CA GLY A 668 5.42 7.35 -36.15
C GLY A 668 4.29 7.46 -35.13
N TYR A 669 3.15 6.80 -35.38
CA TYR A 669 2.06 6.68 -34.42
C TYR A 669 1.95 5.24 -33.88
N SER A 670 1.59 5.10 -32.62
CA SER A 670 1.35 3.79 -32.00
C SER A 670 0.13 3.82 -31.09
N ALA A 671 -0.53 2.69 -30.98
CA ALA A 671 -1.61 2.46 -30.03
C ALA A 671 -1.27 1.25 -29.15
N GLU A 672 -1.22 1.44 -27.85
CA GLU A 672 -0.83 0.42 -26.90
C GLU A 672 -1.91 0.28 -25.81
N LYS A 673 -2.30 -0.96 -25.51
CA LYS A 673 -3.17 -1.23 -24.36
C LYS A 673 -2.47 -0.81 -23.09
N GLN A 674 -3.06 0.12 -22.33
CA GLN A 674 -2.62 0.46 -20.99
C GLN A 674 -3.15 -0.58 -19.99
N SER A 675 -2.26 -1.38 -19.43
CA SER A 675 -2.61 -2.21 -18.29
C SER A 675 -2.12 -1.52 -17.02
N TYR A 676 -3.03 -1.20 -16.12
CA TYR A 676 -2.65 -0.86 -14.75
C TYR A 676 -2.24 -2.15 -14.04
N SER A 677 -1.00 -2.58 -14.24
CA SER A 677 -0.45 -3.63 -13.41
C SER A 677 0.27 -3.00 -12.23
N TRP A 678 -0.46 -2.72 -11.18
CA TRP A 678 0.16 -2.50 -9.89
C TRP A 678 0.86 -3.80 -9.49
N GLY A 679 2.16 -3.93 -9.75
CA GLY A 679 2.99 -4.99 -9.22
C GLY A 679 3.44 -6.12 -10.18
N SER A 680 3.15 -6.11 -11.49
CA SER A 680 3.56 -7.21 -12.39
C SER A 680 5.07 -7.36 -12.56
N ASP A 681 5.84 -6.30 -12.48
CA ASP A 681 7.30 -6.35 -12.55
C ASP A 681 7.96 -6.80 -11.24
N ALA A 682 7.29 -6.56 -10.10
CA ALA A 682 7.73 -7.05 -8.80
C ALA A 682 7.54 -8.57 -8.67
N ALA A 683 6.49 -9.14 -9.24
CA ALA A 683 6.22 -10.59 -9.18
C ALA A 683 7.29 -11.43 -9.90
N LYS A 684 7.80 -10.98 -11.05
CA LYS A 684 8.86 -11.70 -11.78
C LYS A 684 10.17 -11.83 -11.01
N LYS A 685 10.51 -10.87 -10.15
CA LYS A 685 11.74 -10.92 -9.33
C LYS A 685 11.64 -11.85 -8.11
N GLN A 686 10.44 -12.15 -7.65
CA GLN A 686 10.24 -12.91 -6.40
C GLN A 686 10.58 -14.40 -6.54
N TYR A 687 10.37 -15.00 -7.70
CA TYR A 687 10.72 -16.43 -7.92
C TYR A 687 12.22 -16.69 -7.85
N SER A 688 13.06 -15.72 -8.22
CA SER A 688 14.51 -15.84 -8.10
C SER A 688 14.99 -15.94 -6.65
N LEU A 689 14.27 -15.35 -5.70
CA LEU A 689 14.58 -15.41 -4.27
C LEU A 689 14.35 -16.81 -3.69
N LEU A 690 13.32 -17.51 -4.14
CA LEU A 690 13.11 -18.90 -3.75
C LEU A 690 14.24 -19.82 -4.24
N LEU A 691 14.75 -19.57 -5.44
CA LEU A 691 15.92 -20.30 -5.95
C LEU A 691 17.15 -20.03 -5.06
N LEU A 692 17.39 -18.75 -4.72
CA LEU A 692 18.50 -18.37 -3.86
C LEU A 692 18.39 -18.99 -2.46
N LEU A 693 17.16 -19.07 -1.90
CA LEU A 693 16.89 -19.79 -0.65
C LEU A 693 17.33 -21.26 -0.73
N ILE A 694 16.90 -21.94 -1.77
CA ILE A 694 17.25 -23.36 -1.99
C ILE A 694 18.77 -23.53 -2.09
N VAL A 695 19.43 -22.64 -2.81
CA VAL A 695 20.91 -22.65 -2.96
C VAL A 695 21.60 -22.38 -1.62
N ALA A 696 21.16 -21.40 -0.84
CA ALA A 696 21.73 -21.10 0.47
C ALA A 696 21.60 -22.29 1.44
N ILE A 697 20.41 -22.89 1.52
CA ILE A 697 20.15 -24.08 2.35
C ILE A 697 20.99 -25.25 1.87
N PHE A 698 21.13 -25.45 0.55
CA PHE A 698 21.98 -26.48 -0.02
C PHE A 698 23.43 -26.36 0.45
N PHE A 699 24.01 -25.16 0.38
CA PHE A 699 25.40 -24.95 0.82
C PHE A 699 25.59 -25.16 2.32
N ILE A 700 24.70 -24.60 3.14
CA ILE A 700 24.75 -24.77 4.61
C ILE A 700 24.71 -26.26 4.97
N CYS A 701 23.76 -27.00 4.38
CA CYS A 701 23.67 -28.43 4.63
C CYS A 701 24.84 -29.25 4.04
N SER A 702 25.40 -28.82 2.90
CA SER A 702 26.57 -29.48 2.31
C SER A 702 27.80 -29.36 3.19
N ILE A 703 28.02 -28.21 3.77
CA ILE A 703 29.10 -27.96 4.74
C ILE A 703 28.89 -28.80 6.02
N LEU A 704 27.66 -28.81 6.56
CA LEU A 704 27.35 -29.58 7.77
C LEU A 704 27.58 -31.07 7.62
N PHE A 705 27.18 -31.66 6.46
CA PHE A 705 27.23 -33.10 6.24
C PHE A 705 28.44 -33.57 5.44
N GLU A 706 29.32 -32.64 5.05
CA GLU A 706 30.49 -32.94 4.17
C GLU A 706 30.09 -33.78 2.94
N SER A 707 28.92 -33.52 2.38
CA SER A 707 28.30 -34.29 1.32
C SER A 707 27.38 -33.46 0.44
N PHE A 708 27.50 -33.56 -0.87
CA PHE A 708 26.58 -32.96 -1.82
C PHE A 708 25.28 -33.76 -2.05
N LYS A 709 25.23 -35.06 -1.62
CA LYS A 709 24.04 -35.92 -1.83
C LYS A 709 23.00 -35.77 -0.72
N LEU A 710 23.43 -35.61 0.52
CA LEU A 710 22.52 -35.56 1.68
C LEU A 710 21.63 -34.33 1.68
N PRO A 711 22.08 -33.11 1.29
CA PRO A 711 21.23 -31.92 1.22
C PRO A 711 20.04 -32.06 0.28
N PHE A 712 20.15 -32.82 -0.84
CA PHE A 712 19.02 -33.02 -1.74
C PHE A 712 17.81 -33.69 -1.08
N TYR A 713 18.05 -34.59 -0.14
CA TYR A 713 16.97 -35.21 0.63
C TYR A 713 16.27 -34.22 1.56
N ILE A 714 17.04 -33.28 2.12
CA ILE A 714 16.50 -32.23 3.00
C ILE A 714 15.70 -31.22 2.18
N LEU A 715 16.22 -30.75 1.05
CA LEU A 715 15.57 -29.79 0.18
C LEU A 715 14.21 -30.25 -0.31
N LEU A 716 13.97 -31.56 -0.46
CA LEU A 716 12.66 -32.08 -0.85
C LEU A 716 11.56 -31.80 0.19
N LEU A 717 11.92 -31.52 1.45
CA LEU A 717 10.94 -31.19 2.49
C LEU A 717 10.30 -29.81 2.25
N ILE A 718 10.98 -28.90 1.54
CA ILE A 718 10.48 -27.55 1.24
C ILE A 718 9.23 -27.60 0.36
N PRO A 719 9.27 -28.17 -0.88
CA PRO A 719 8.05 -28.24 -1.70
C PRO A 719 6.93 -29.07 -1.05
N LEU A 720 7.26 -30.05 -0.20
CA LEU A 720 6.26 -30.76 0.57
C LEU A 720 5.52 -29.86 1.55
N SER A 721 6.22 -28.99 2.27
CA SER A 721 5.57 -28.04 3.16
C SER A 721 4.69 -27.03 2.40
N PHE A 722 5.09 -26.64 1.20
CA PHE A 722 4.32 -25.74 0.35
C PHE A 722 2.99 -26.35 -0.11
N ILE A 723 2.90 -27.68 -0.30
CA ILE A 723 1.61 -28.34 -0.55
C ILE A 723 0.63 -28.01 0.56
N GLY A 724 1.06 -28.07 1.82
CA GLY A 724 0.21 -27.75 2.96
C GLY A 724 -0.25 -26.29 2.96
N LEU A 725 0.65 -25.37 2.65
CA LEU A 725 0.31 -23.95 2.52
C LEU A 725 -0.70 -23.73 1.38
N PHE A 726 -0.45 -24.27 0.19
CA PHE A 726 -1.34 -24.13 -0.98
C PHE A 726 -2.74 -24.68 -0.70
N LEU A 727 -2.82 -25.85 -0.08
CA LEU A 727 -4.09 -26.46 0.27
C LEU A 727 -4.86 -25.63 1.30
N THR A 728 -4.16 -25.07 2.29
CA THR A 728 -4.79 -24.26 3.32
C THR A 728 -5.42 -23.00 2.73
N PHE A 729 -4.67 -22.25 1.92
CA PHE A 729 -5.22 -21.07 1.25
C PHE A 729 -6.29 -21.42 0.22
N GLY A 730 -6.09 -22.48 -0.58
CA GLY A 730 -7.01 -22.85 -1.65
C GLY A 730 -8.32 -23.49 -1.18
N TRP A 731 -8.35 -24.26 -0.08
CA TRP A 731 -9.56 -24.90 0.43
C TRP A 731 -10.42 -24.00 1.29
N PHE A 732 -9.77 -23.11 2.10
CA PHE A 732 -10.48 -22.20 2.98
C PHE A 732 -10.74 -20.84 2.33
N GLU A 733 -10.34 -20.66 1.06
CA GLU A 733 -10.49 -19.41 0.30
C GLU A 733 -9.93 -18.18 1.03
N PHE A 734 -8.79 -18.37 1.71
CA PHE A 734 -8.13 -17.29 2.42
C PHE A 734 -7.39 -16.38 1.44
N TYR A 735 -7.41 -15.07 1.74
CA TYR A 735 -6.64 -14.10 0.99
C TYR A 735 -5.14 -14.26 1.24
N PHE A 736 -4.36 -14.12 0.18
CA PHE A 736 -2.91 -14.16 0.25
C PHE A 736 -2.34 -12.74 0.22
N ASP A 737 -1.50 -12.40 1.19
CA ASP A 737 -0.91 -11.08 1.35
C ASP A 737 0.61 -11.18 1.65
N GLN A 738 1.23 -10.08 2.06
CA GLN A 738 2.66 -10.06 2.44
C GLN A 738 2.99 -11.06 3.56
N GLY A 739 2.07 -11.32 4.49
CA GLY A 739 2.24 -12.34 5.51
C GLY A 739 2.31 -13.75 4.93
N GLY A 740 1.56 -14.02 3.86
CA GLY A 740 1.65 -15.26 3.10
C GLY A 740 3.03 -15.45 2.47
N TYR A 741 3.62 -14.41 1.88
CA TYR A 741 5.01 -14.47 1.38
C TYR A 741 6.02 -14.70 2.51
N ALA A 742 5.84 -14.06 3.65
CA ALA A 742 6.67 -14.31 4.83
C ALA A 742 6.55 -15.77 5.33
N ALA A 743 5.35 -16.38 5.23
CA ALA A 743 5.14 -17.79 5.55
C ALA A 743 5.93 -18.72 4.62
N PHE A 744 6.01 -18.43 3.31
CA PHE A 744 6.87 -19.19 2.38
C PHE A 744 8.33 -19.20 2.83
N VAL A 745 8.86 -18.03 3.14
CA VAL A 745 10.26 -17.87 3.58
C VAL A 745 10.51 -18.61 4.88
N MET A 746 9.61 -18.43 5.87
CA MET A 746 9.70 -19.12 7.16
C MET A 746 9.64 -20.65 7.00
N LEU A 747 8.70 -21.18 6.22
CA LEU A 747 8.57 -22.61 5.99
C LEU A 747 9.82 -23.20 5.36
N GLY A 748 10.45 -22.49 4.40
CA GLY A 748 11.71 -22.91 3.80
C GLY A 748 12.79 -23.17 4.83
N GLY A 749 12.93 -22.33 5.85
CA GLY A 749 13.88 -22.50 6.94
C GLY A 749 13.46 -23.55 7.98
N LEU A 750 12.20 -23.52 8.44
CA LEU A 750 11.73 -24.34 9.54
C LEU A 750 11.60 -25.84 9.21
N THR A 751 11.12 -26.16 8.02
CA THR A 751 10.89 -27.56 7.62
C THR A 751 12.17 -28.35 7.44
N VAL A 752 13.24 -27.67 7.08
CA VAL A 752 14.58 -28.26 6.89
C VAL A 752 15.19 -28.74 8.20
N ASN A 753 14.86 -28.08 9.34
CA ASN A 753 15.42 -28.41 10.66
C ASN A 753 15.18 -29.87 11.06
N ALA A 754 13.96 -30.37 10.80
CA ALA A 754 13.61 -31.76 11.08
C ALA A 754 14.49 -32.76 10.31
N GLY A 755 14.75 -32.48 9.03
CA GLY A 755 15.66 -33.28 8.19
C GLY A 755 17.09 -33.25 8.71
N ILE A 756 17.60 -32.08 9.11
CA ILE A 756 18.94 -31.91 9.67
C ILE A 756 19.10 -32.75 10.95
N TYR A 757 18.16 -32.71 11.88
CA TYR A 757 18.24 -33.47 13.13
C TYR A 757 18.23 -35.00 12.89
N ILE A 758 17.43 -35.47 11.95
CA ILE A 758 17.38 -36.91 11.63
C ILE A 758 18.68 -37.36 10.96
N LEU A 759 19.17 -36.62 9.96
CA LEU A 759 20.40 -37.00 9.25
C LEU A 759 21.62 -36.90 10.17
N TYR A 760 21.71 -35.88 11.00
CA TYR A 760 22.79 -35.72 11.97
C TYR A 760 22.85 -36.89 12.98
N ASP A 761 21.68 -37.35 13.49
CA ASP A 761 21.61 -38.54 14.33
C ASP A 761 22.02 -39.82 13.55
N PHE A 762 21.65 -39.90 12.27
CA PHE A 762 21.99 -41.01 11.41
C PHE A 762 23.47 -41.09 11.06
N THR A 763 24.11 -40.00 10.69
CA THR A 763 25.55 -39.94 10.34
C THR A 763 26.45 -40.23 11.54
N ASN A 764 26.00 -39.86 12.76
CA ASN A 764 26.74 -40.15 14.01
C ASN A 764 26.50 -41.58 14.53
N ARG A 765 25.72 -42.43 13.85
CA ARG A 765 25.53 -43.83 14.27
C ARG A 765 26.63 -44.75 13.72
N LYS A 766 27.03 -45.71 14.55
CA LYS A 766 28.02 -46.74 14.15
C LYS A 766 27.56 -47.59 12.95
N VAL A 767 26.23 -47.80 12.78
CA VAL A 767 25.66 -48.61 11.74
C VAL A 767 24.77 -47.72 10.86
N GLN A 768 25.24 -47.46 9.65
CA GLN A 768 24.59 -46.57 8.66
C GLN A 768 23.83 -47.38 7.60
N ASN A 769 22.91 -48.24 8.03
CA ASN A 769 22.01 -48.99 7.15
C ASN A 769 20.56 -48.47 7.19
N SER A 770 19.69 -49.00 6.36
CA SER A 770 18.26 -48.66 6.26
C SER A 770 17.55 -48.75 7.61
N ARG A 771 17.87 -49.75 8.43
CA ARG A 771 17.30 -49.93 9.77
C ARG A 771 17.82 -48.89 10.76
N GLY A 772 19.10 -48.52 10.63
CA GLY A 772 19.71 -47.40 11.41
C GLY A 772 19.04 -46.07 11.12
N PHE A 773 18.73 -45.79 9.85
CA PHE A 773 18.01 -44.59 9.44
C PHE A 773 16.60 -44.53 10.05
N LEU A 774 15.81 -45.59 9.92
CA LEU A 774 14.47 -45.66 10.52
C LEU A 774 14.50 -45.52 12.05
N LYS A 775 15.57 -46.02 12.70
CA LYS A 775 15.78 -45.84 14.14
C LYS A 775 16.08 -44.38 14.49
N SER A 776 16.83 -43.64 13.64
CA SER A 776 17.07 -42.20 13.83
C SER A 776 15.77 -41.40 13.70
N VAL A 777 14.95 -41.68 12.70
CA VAL A 777 13.62 -41.09 12.54
C VAL A 777 12.77 -41.35 13.79
N SER A 778 12.68 -42.60 14.26
CA SER A 778 11.92 -42.96 15.45
C SER A 778 12.44 -42.28 16.74
N THR A 779 13.76 -42.11 16.87
CA THR A 779 14.39 -41.50 18.04
C THR A 779 14.12 -39.97 18.08
N LYS A 780 14.13 -39.35 16.91
CA LYS A 780 13.94 -37.90 16.78
C LYS A 780 12.46 -37.50 16.56
N ALA A 781 11.55 -38.49 16.40
CA ALA A 781 10.12 -38.21 16.16
C ALA A 781 9.48 -37.39 17.28
N ALA A 782 9.72 -37.69 18.55
CA ALA A 782 9.12 -37.00 19.67
C ALA A 782 9.56 -35.51 19.76
N PRO A 783 10.86 -35.16 19.73
CA PRO A 783 11.25 -33.75 19.72
C PRO A 783 10.77 -33.01 18.48
N ILE A 784 10.81 -33.61 17.28
CA ILE A 784 10.33 -32.96 16.04
C ILE A 784 8.81 -32.68 16.12
N LEU A 785 8.02 -33.61 16.57
CA LEU A 785 6.57 -33.38 16.77
C LEU A 785 6.32 -32.28 17.79
N LEU A 786 7.11 -32.27 18.87
CA LEU A 786 6.99 -31.26 19.92
C LEU A 786 7.31 -29.86 19.38
N THR A 787 8.37 -29.73 18.57
CA THR A 787 8.72 -28.44 17.96
C THR A 787 7.67 -27.97 16.97
N ILE A 788 7.19 -28.83 16.08
CA ILE A 788 6.14 -28.48 15.12
C ILE A 788 4.87 -28.01 15.84
N PHE A 789 4.43 -28.77 16.85
CA PHE A 789 3.25 -28.39 17.60
C PHE A 789 3.46 -27.14 18.45
N SER A 790 4.65 -26.93 19.07
CA SER A 790 4.95 -25.71 19.82
C SER A 790 4.86 -24.47 18.94
N THR A 791 5.40 -24.54 17.74
CA THR A 791 5.33 -23.45 16.77
C THR A 791 3.88 -23.21 16.30
N CYS A 792 3.13 -24.28 15.97
CA CYS A 792 1.72 -24.16 15.60
C CYS A 792 0.87 -23.54 16.74
N PHE A 793 1.04 -23.98 17.96
CA PHE A 793 0.32 -23.45 19.13
C PHE A 793 0.72 -22.00 19.45
N GLY A 794 1.98 -21.64 19.26
CA GLY A 794 2.45 -20.26 19.37
C GLY A 794 1.81 -19.30 18.37
N LEU A 795 1.40 -19.81 17.19
CA LEU A 795 0.77 -19.02 16.13
C LEU A 795 -0.76 -18.94 16.23
N ILE A 796 -1.43 -19.78 17.07
CA ILE A 796 -2.90 -19.79 17.21
C ILE A 796 -3.48 -18.40 17.51
N PRO A 797 -2.93 -17.58 18.45
CA PRO A 797 -3.48 -16.27 18.75
C PRO A 797 -3.62 -15.33 17.55
N PHE A 798 -2.75 -15.48 16.56
CA PHE A 798 -2.79 -14.69 15.33
C PHE A 798 -3.87 -15.15 14.33
N VAL A 799 -4.35 -16.39 14.48
CA VAL A 799 -5.46 -16.93 13.68
C VAL A 799 -6.83 -16.54 14.26
N MET A 800 -6.91 -16.33 15.57
CA MET A 800 -8.19 -16.06 16.27
C MET A 800 -8.88 -14.77 15.81
N SER A 801 -8.14 -13.78 15.37
CA SER A 801 -8.67 -12.51 14.88
C SER A 801 -9.23 -12.57 13.44
N GLY A 802 -9.07 -13.70 12.75
CA GLY A 802 -9.64 -13.96 11.43
C GLY A 802 -8.94 -13.23 10.28
N GLN A 803 -9.53 -13.35 9.08
CA GLN A 803 -8.96 -12.82 7.81
C GLN A 803 -8.86 -11.30 7.74
N ASN A 804 -9.48 -10.59 8.66
CA ASN A 804 -9.45 -9.12 8.69
C ASN A 804 -8.08 -8.57 9.15
N GLU A 805 -7.30 -9.42 9.81
CA GLU A 805 -5.94 -9.10 10.21
C GLU A 805 -4.97 -9.34 9.05
N VAL A 806 -4.69 -8.29 8.30
CA VAL A 806 -3.73 -8.32 7.20
C VAL A 806 -2.34 -8.64 7.74
N PHE A 807 -1.56 -9.44 7.03
CA PHE A 807 -0.23 -9.93 7.36
C PHE A 807 -0.21 -11.05 8.42
N TRP A 808 -0.73 -10.83 9.64
CA TRP A 808 -0.56 -11.78 10.76
C TRP A 808 -1.34 -13.06 10.57
N PHE A 809 -2.58 -12.96 10.10
CA PHE A 809 -3.42 -14.11 9.81
C PHE A 809 -2.82 -14.99 8.71
N SER A 810 -2.46 -14.39 7.59
CA SER A 810 -1.90 -15.12 6.45
C SER A 810 -0.56 -15.79 6.79
N LEU A 811 0.31 -15.09 7.55
CA LEU A 811 1.56 -15.65 8.05
C LEU A 811 1.31 -16.87 8.95
N ALA A 812 0.40 -16.74 9.93
CA ALA A 812 0.12 -17.81 10.89
C ALA A 812 -0.52 -19.02 10.21
N VAL A 813 -1.59 -18.81 9.43
CA VAL A 813 -2.33 -19.88 8.74
C VAL A 813 -1.45 -20.61 7.73
N GLY A 814 -0.68 -19.86 6.92
CA GLY A 814 0.25 -20.43 5.95
C GLY A 814 1.33 -21.28 6.61
N THR A 815 1.94 -20.76 7.69
CA THR A 815 2.96 -21.47 8.45
C THR A 815 2.41 -22.72 9.13
N ILE A 816 1.26 -22.65 9.79
CA ILE A 816 0.60 -23.80 10.44
C ILE A 816 0.27 -24.88 9.40
N GLY A 817 -0.37 -24.51 8.29
CA GLY A 817 -0.73 -25.45 7.22
C GLY A 817 0.49 -26.16 6.62
N GLY A 818 1.55 -25.38 6.34
CA GLY A 818 2.81 -25.93 5.83
C GLY A 818 3.52 -26.85 6.83
N LEU A 819 3.59 -26.48 8.11
CA LEU A 819 4.22 -27.29 9.16
C LEU A 819 3.46 -28.60 9.42
N ILE A 820 2.13 -28.57 9.47
CA ILE A 820 1.31 -29.79 9.64
C ILE A 820 1.57 -30.75 8.48
N PHE A 821 1.58 -30.26 7.25
CA PHE A 821 1.85 -31.11 6.09
C PHE A 821 3.31 -31.56 6.01
N SER A 822 4.26 -30.78 6.53
CA SER A 822 5.67 -31.15 6.61
C SER A 822 5.90 -32.43 7.44
N MET A 823 5.00 -32.76 8.40
CA MET A 823 5.06 -34.03 9.14
C MET A 823 4.97 -35.23 8.19
N VAL A 824 4.11 -35.16 7.17
CA VAL A 824 3.99 -36.22 6.15
C VAL A 824 5.31 -36.32 5.39
N GLY A 825 5.92 -35.18 5.06
CA GLY A 825 7.23 -35.11 4.45
C GLY A 825 8.31 -35.79 5.29
N VAL A 826 8.44 -35.43 6.53
CA VAL A 826 9.49 -35.86 7.46
C VAL A 826 9.33 -37.33 7.85
N PHE A 827 8.12 -37.82 8.11
CA PHE A 827 7.90 -39.16 8.63
C PHE A 827 7.55 -40.18 7.54
N PHE A 828 7.20 -39.79 6.34
CA PHE A 828 6.87 -40.70 5.26
C PHE A 828 7.81 -40.56 4.04
N PHE A 829 7.86 -39.38 3.43
CA PHE A 829 8.63 -39.19 2.21
C PHE A 829 10.13 -39.19 2.42
N PHE A 830 10.62 -38.57 3.50
CA PHE A 830 12.05 -38.50 3.80
C PHE A 830 12.67 -39.91 4.02
N PRO A 831 12.07 -40.81 4.83
CA PRO A 831 12.52 -42.22 4.92
C PRO A 831 12.42 -42.98 3.62
N LEU A 832 11.40 -42.73 2.81
CA LEU A 832 11.21 -43.40 1.50
C LEU A 832 12.37 -43.13 0.54
N LEU A 833 12.98 -41.93 0.63
CA LEU A 833 14.13 -41.56 -0.19
C LEU A 833 15.44 -42.16 0.32
N ALA A 834 15.65 -42.08 1.64
CA ALA A 834 16.91 -42.46 2.26
C ALA A 834 17.11 -44.01 2.39
N VAL A 835 15.99 -44.74 2.49
CA VAL A 835 16.04 -46.22 2.57
C VAL A 835 16.30 -46.83 1.20
N ARG A 836 17.40 -47.56 1.04
CA ARG A 836 17.69 -48.31 -0.18
C ARG A 836 16.83 -49.58 -0.23
N LYS A 837 16.47 -50.03 -1.46
CA LYS A 837 15.95 -51.37 -1.67
C LYS A 837 16.99 -52.38 -1.16
N SER A 838 16.63 -53.15 -0.16
CA SER A 838 17.41 -54.34 0.24
C SER A 838 17.27 -55.43 -0.81
#